data_a971131af045ce295e0cc1b68d4be4d5
#
_entry.id   a971131af045ce295e0cc1b68d4be4d5
#
_cell.length_a   1.000
_cell.length_b   1.000
_cell.length_c   1.000
_cell.angle_alpha   90.00
_cell.angle_beta   90.00
_cell.angle_gamma   90.00
#
_symmetry.space_group_name_H-M   'P 1'
#
loop_
_entity.id
_entity.type
_entity.pdbx_description
1 polymer ?
#
loop_
_entity_poly.entity_id
_entity_poly.type
_entity_poly.pdbx_seq_one_letter_code
_entity_poly.pdbx_strand_id
1 'polypeptide(L)'
;MSDLEIALSRLGYSAFRPGQREAVETLLAAGRLLLVAPTGGGKSLSYQLPATILAGTTLVVSPLVALMADQVAALEARGVRATYLASTLESAEMRRRMAGLARREFALVYVAPERLVFPGFRGLIREIDCPLVAIDEAHCISEWGHDFRPEYMEIGALLADLPRARVLACTATATPIVRDEILARLGLPPDTPQIVHGFARPNLALRAAEVAGRRERERLVDGALAEALGGPRRGRGTALVYTPTRKQAEDESGRLAERGWRARAYHAGLAPKTREAAQRDFAEGGLDIVVATNAFGMGIDRPDVRAVIHLGPPGSVEAYYQEVGRAGRDGAPALGLLLIGARDLPLRRALLERGTGEAATDRAVLEHKWSMFLELIRWAEGGSCRHDAILRYFGDEAETLSGCGRCDVCLALEDKPEAGDPERDTLIVRKALSGVARVHGRFGLGLAVKLVHGDADERLERAGLTKFQTFGNLKEHGAAWLLALLRRCVSAGWVSFAGVDRPVVTLTEDGRAVMKGERPARLLLPAAASRRERAERESRPRPAPVVGAAPARRDAAEPDAAALLLFEALRRHRLAVARAEGVAPFIVASDRTLRDIAALRPRDLVELERAHGVGPYKAARYGAGLLQVVATFAAKGAQSR
;
A
#
# COMPACT_ATOMS: atom_id res chain seq x y z
N MET A 1 -36.12 -8.45 25.81
CA MET A 1 -34.92 -7.82 25.27
C MET A 1 -33.72 -8.39 26.01
N SER A 2 -32.68 -8.80 25.33
CA SER A 2 -31.43 -9.23 25.97
C SER A 2 -30.72 -8.01 26.60
N ASP A 3 -29.84 -8.25 27.58
CA ASP A 3 -29.06 -7.17 28.20
C ASP A 3 -28.29 -6.33 27.17
N LEU A 4 -27.85 -6.99 26.07
CA LEU A 4 -27.18 -6.32 24.96
C LEU A 4 -28.09 -5.36 24.20
N GLU A 5 -29.37 -5.71 24.00
CA GLU A 5 -30.35 -4.85 23.32
C GLU A 5 -30.70 -3.64 24.17
N ILE A 6 -30.80 -3.81 25.49
CA ILE A 6 -31.02 -2.73 26.44
C ILE A 6 -29.85 -1.76 26.41
N ALA A 7 -28.62 -2.28 26.45
CA ALA A 7 -27.40 -1.48 26.39
C ALA A 7 -27.26 -0.76 25.05
N LEU A 8 -27.58 -1.43 23.93
CA LEU A 8 -27.57 -0.84 22.61
C LEU A 8 -28.55 0.34 22.49
N SER A 9 -29.75 0.16 22.99
CA SER A 9 -30.78 1.21 23.01
C SER A 9 -30.35 2.43 23.87
N ARG A 10 -29.70 2.19 25.02
CA ARG A 10 -29.13 3.28 25.86
C ARG A 10 -28.06 4.08 25.13
N LEU A 11 -27.31 3.46 24.24
CA LEU A 11 -26.35 4.11 23.36
C LEU A 11 -27.01 4.80 22.15
N GLY A 12 -28.34 4.79 22.04
CA GLY A 12 -29.08 5.46 20.98
C GLY A 12 -29.11 4.72 19.65
N TYR A 13 -28.85 3.41 19.67
CA TYR A 13 -28.92 2.58 18.46
C TYR A 13 -30.14 1.65 18.48
N SER A 14 -30.83 1.55 17.35
CA SER A 14 -32.03 0.69 17.20
C SER A 14 -31.70 -0.77 16.84
N ALA A 15 -30.55 -1.01 16.22
CA ALA A 15 -30.11 -2.34 15.81
C ALA A 15 -28.58 -2.42 15.67
N PHE A 16 -28.04 -3.62 15.81
CA PHE A 16 -26.66 -3.92 15.47
C PHE A 16 -26.46 -3.91 13.96
N ARG A 17 -25.32 -3.39 13.52
CA ARG A 17 -24.85 -3.64 12.15
C ARG A 17 -24.30 -5.07 12.03
N PRO A 18 -24.18 -5.61 10.80
CA PRO A 18 -23.59 -6.94 10.59
C PRO A 18 -22.26 -7.09 11.34
N GLY A 19 -22.08 -8.21 12.03
CA GLY A 19 -20.88 -8.56 12.79
C GLY A 19 -20.70 -7.87 14.15
N GLN A 20 -21.41 -6.78 14.44
CA GLN A 20 -21.22 -6.07 15.72
C GLN A 20 -21.70 -6.89 16.93
N ARG A 21 -22.84 -7.57 16.81
CA ARG A 21 -23.35 -8.45 17.88
C ARG A 21 -22.37 -9.59 18.14
N GLU A 22 -21.95 -10.27 17.10
CA GLU A 22 -20.98 -11.36 17.17
C GLU A 22 -19.67 -10.92 17.84
N ALA A 23 -19.13 -9.76 17.48
CA ALA A 23 -17.92 -9.22 18.09
C ALA A 23 -18.07 -8.97 19.60
N VAL A 24 -19.20 -8.40 20.03
CA VAL A 24 -19.48 -8.15 21.45
C VAL A 24 -19.66 -9.46 22.22
N GLU A 25 -20.46 -10.39 21.70
CA GLU A 25 -20.71 -11.69 22.33
C GLU A 25 -19.41 -12.52 22.45
N THR A 26 -18.61 -12.56 21.38
CA THR A 26 -17.30 -13.23 21.39
C THR A 26 -16.36 -12.63 22.41
N LEU A 27 -16.23 -11.30 22.48
CA LEU A 27 -15.40 -10.62 23.46
C LEU A 27 -15.82 -10.92 24.89
N LEU A 28 -17.12 -10.87 25.17
CA LEU A 28 -17.65 -11.13 26.51
C LEU A 28 -17.46 -12.59 26.93
N ALA A 29 -17.62 -13.54 26.00
CA ALA A 29 -17.49 -14.97 26.26
C ALA A 29 -16.03 -15.41 26.35
N ALA A 30 -15.19 -15.09 25.35
CA ALA A 30 -13.81 -15.54 25.28
C ALA A 30 -12.82 -14.69 26.09
N GLY A 31 -13.22 -13.48 26.50
CA GLY A 31 -12.34 -12.53 27.22
C GLY A 31 -11.28 -11.86 26.34
N ARG A 32 -11.15 -12.24 25.07
CA ARG A 32 -10.19 -11.69 24.12
C ARG A 32 -10.71 -11.79 22.69
N LEU A 33 -10.40 -10.77 21.88
CA LEU A 33 -10.83 -10.72 20.48
C LEU A 33 -9.90 -9.82 19.67
N LEU A 34 -9.52 -10.26 18.46
CA LEU A 34 -8.99 -9.42 17.41
C LEU A 34 -10.10 -9.16 16.38
N LEU A 35 -10.55 -7.90 16.29
CA LEU A 35 -11.58 -7.47 15.35
C LEU A 35 -10.95 -6.67 14.20
N VAL A 36 -11.05 -7.19 12.99
CA VAL A 36 -10.62 -6.50 11.76
C VAL A 36 -11.85 -6.17 10.93
N ALA A 37 -12.24 -4.91 10.94
CA ALA A 37 -13.42 -4.42 10.25
C ALA A 37 -13.18 -3.02 9.67
N PRO A 38 -13.74 -2.67 8.50
CA PRO A 38 -13.42 -1.44 7.79
C PRO A 38 -13.76 -0.19 8.59
N THR A 39 -13.19 0.95 8.18
CA THR A 39 -13.57 2.27 8.70
C THR A 39 -15.05 2.51 8.41
N GLY A 40 -15.80 2.98 9.43
CA GLY A 40 -17.26 3.13 9.34
C GLY A 40 -18.05 1.86 9.64
N GLY A 41 -17.42 0.70 9.83
CA GLY A 41 -18.04 -0.56 10.26
C GLY A 41 -18.56 -0.55 11.71
N GLY A 42 -18.28 0.52 12.46
CA GLY A 42 -18.79 0.68 13.83
C GLY A 42 -18.00 -0.09 14.88
N LYS A 43 -16.69 -0.28 14.68
CA LYS A 43 -15.78 -0.93 15.64
C LYS A 43 -15.87 -0.39 17.06
N SER A 44 -16.08 0.93 17.21
CA SER A 44 -16.16 1.57 18.53
C SER A 44 -17.29 1.00 19.41
N LEU A 45 -18.39 0.55 18.80
CA LEU A 45 -19.48 -0.09 19.55
C LEU A 45 -19.03 -1.38 20.24
N SER A 46 -18.06 -2.11 19.69
CA SER A 46 -17.56 -3.38 20.25
C SER A 46 -16.83 -3.22 21.59
N TYR A 47 -16.43 -1.99 21.96
CA TYR A 47 -15.90 -1.70 23.31
C TYR A 47 -16.79 -0.72 24.09
N GLN A 48 -17.51 0.19 23.42
CA GLN A 48 -18.41 1.15 24.10
C GLN A 48 -19.61 0.44 24.74
N LEU A 49 -20.20 -0.54 24.06
CA LEU A 49 -21.34 -1.27 24.59
C LEU A 49 -20.93 -2.15 25.79
N PRO A 50 -19.88 -2.97 25.75
CA PRO A 50 -19.37 -3.67 26.93
C PRO A 50 -19.03 -2.74 28.09
N ALA A 51 -18.48 -1.53 27.83
CA ALA A 51 -18.18 -0.55 28.88
C ALA A 51 -19.42 -0.05 29.64
N THR A 52 -20.61 -0.17 29.05
CA THR A 52 -21.88 0.18 29.75
C THR A 52 -22.48 -0.97 30.55
N ILE A 53 -21.97 -2.20 30.37
CA ILE A 53 -22.46 -3.42 31.03
C ILE A 53 -21.50 -3.88 32.12
N LEU A 54 -20.20 -3.79 31.85
CA LEU A 54 -19.15 -4.25 32.76
C LEU A 54 -18.99 -3.24 33.90
N ALA A 55 -18.87 -3.77 35.14
CA ALA A 55 -18.53 -2.95 36.29
C ALA A 55 -17.05 -2.52 36.22
N GLY A 56 -16.77 -1.26 36.54
CA GLY A 56 -15.42 -0.69 36.50
C GLY A 56 -15.20 0.30 35.36
N THR A 57 -13.93 0.61 35.06
CA THR A 57 -13.56 1.58 34.02
C THR A 57 -12.90 0.87 32.83
N THR A 58 -13.53 0.92 31.67
CA THR A 58 -12.93 0.44 30.40
C THR A 58 -11.85 1.42 29.94
N LEU A 59 -10.66 0.89 29.64
CA LEU A 59 -9.56 1.66 29.06
C LEU A 59 -9.52 1.45 27.55
N VAL A 60 -9.47 2.57 26.79
CA VAL A 60 -9.33 2.54 25.32
C VAL A 60 -8.04 3.24 24.93
N VAL A 61 -7.08 2.49 24.43
CA VAL A 61 -5.84 3.05 23.86
C VAL A 61 -6.13 3.44 22.40
N SER A 62 -5.98 4.73 22.07
CA SER A 62 -6.21 5.23 20.71
C SER A 62 -5.16 6.28 20.32
N PRO A 63 -4.68 6.30 19.06
CA PRO A 63 -3.61 7.21 18.65
C PRO A 63 -4.11 8.62 18.27
N LEU A 64 -5.42 8.87 18.31
CA LEU A 64 -6.06 10.01 17.65
C LEU A 64 -6.79 10.90 18.66
N VAL A 65 -6.11 11.94 19.15
CA VAL A 65 -6.65 12.85 20.18
C VAL A 65 -7.95 13.52 19.74
N ALA A 66 -8.05 13.99 18.49
CA ALA A 66 -9.29 14.61 17.98
C ALA A 66 -10.45 13.61 17.99
N LEU A 67 -10.22 12.36 17.55
CA LEU A 67 -11.25 11.32 17.58
C LEU A 67 -11.67 10.97 19.01
N MET A 68 -10.73 10.93 19.96
CA MET A 68 -11.05 10.71 21.38
C MET A 68 -12.02 11.77 21.91
N ALA A 69 -11.77 13.05 21.61
CA ALA A 69 -12.62 14.15 22.03
C ALA A 69 -14.04 14.03 21.47
N ASP A 70 -14.16 13.73 20.18
CA ASP A 70 -15.44 13.52 19.50
C ASP A 70 -16.21 12.33 20.07
N GLN A 71 -15.52 11.20 20.33
CA GLN A 71 -16.10 10.00 20.91
C GLN A 71 -16.59 10.26 22.35
N VAL A 72 -15.81 10.98 23.15
CA VAL A 72 -16.18 11.36 24.51
C VAL A 72 -17.43 12.25 24.49
N ALA A 73 -17.45 13.31 23.68
CA ALA A 73 -18.60 14.20 23.56
C ALA A 73 -19.88 13.44 23.14
N ALA A 74 -19.74 12.49 22.18
CA ALA A 74 -20.85 11.66 21.74
C ALA A 74 -21.37 10.70 22.82
N LEU A 75 -20.49 10.15 23.66
CA LEU A 75 -20.84 9.29 24.80
C LEU A 75 -21.50 10.07 25.93
N GLU A 76 -20.96 11.24 26.29
CA GLU A 76 -21.54 12.13 27.31
C GLU A 76 -22.94 12.61 26.93
N ALA A 77 -23.15 12.95 25.64
CA ALA A 77 -24.48 13.32 25.12
C ALA A 77 -25.51 12.16 25.25
N ARG A 78 -25.04 10.90 25.38
CA ARG A 78 -25.87 9.70 25.61
C ARG A 78 -25.91 9.28 27.09
N GLY A 79 -25.40 10.11 27.99
CA GLY A 79 -25.38 9.84 29.43
C GLY A 79 -24.32 8.82 29.87
N VAL A 80 -23.36 8.48 29.06
CA VAL A 80 -22.22 7.62 29.43
C VAL A 80 -21.09 8.50 29.96
N ARG A 81 -20.66 8.27 31.19
CA ARG A 81 -19.54 9.00 31.80
C ARG A 81 -18.23 8.56 31.18
N ALA A 82 -17.70 9.39 30.29
CA ALA A 82 -16.45 9.12 29.55
C ALA A 82 -15.48 10.30 29.68
N THR A 83 -14.20 10.05 29.46
CA THR A 83 -13.18 11.10 29.36
C THR A 83 -12.03 10.65 28.49
N TYR A 84 -11.08 11.57 28.20
CA TYR A 84 -9.83 11.22 27.52
C TYR A 84 -8.63 11.89 28.20
N LEU A 85 -7.46 11.24 28.07
CA LEU A 85 -6.17 11.68 28.61
C LEU A 85 -5.15 11.74 27.49
N ALA A 86 -4.77 12.95 27.08
CA ALA A 86 -3.81 13.21 26.01
C ALA A 86 -2.88 14.38 26.36
N SER A 87 -1.71 14.42 25.76
CA SER A 87 -0.67 15.45 26.00
C SER A 87 -1.12 16.87 25.63
N THR A 88 -2.18 17.01 24.83
CA THR A 88 -2.76 18.31 24.42
C THR A 88 -3.60 18.98 25.49
N LEU A 89 -3.95 18.28 26.58
CA LEU A 89 -4.72 18.85 27.68
C LEU A 89 -3.87 19.76 28.55
N GLU A 90 -4.46 20.87 28.99
CA GLU A 90 -3.84 21.73 30.00
C GLU A 90 -3.58 20.97 31.31
N SER A 91 -2.52 21.33 32.02
CA SER A 91 -2.07 20.61 33.22
C SER A 91 -3.13 20.55 34.33
N ALA A 92 -3.97 21.60 34.47
CA ALA A 92 -5.05 21.63 35.45
C ALA A 92 -6.16 20.64 35.09
N GLU A 93 -6.55 20.59 33.81
CA GLU A 93 -7.57 19.68 33.29
C GLU A 93 -7.10 18.24 33.36
N MET A 94 -5.84 17.97 33.01
CA MET A 94 -5.22 16.65 33.16
C MET A 94 -5.30 16.15 34.60
N ARG A 95 -4.94 17.00 35.59
CA ARG A 95 -5.03 16.62 37.01
C ARG A 95 -6.46 16.34 37.44
N ARG A 96 -7.42 17.15 36.99
CA ARG A 96 -8.84 16.97 37.29
C ARG A 96 -9.35 15.60 36.79
N ARG A 97 -9.04 15.25 35.52
CA ARG A 97 -9.46 13.98 34.91
C ARG A 97 -8.78 12.80 35.56
N MET A 98 -7.50 12.90 35.89
CA MET A 98 -6.76 11.86 36.61
C MET A 98 -7.34 11.62 38.01
N ALA A 99 -7.73 12.68 38.73
CA ALA A 99 -8.39 12.55 40.01
C ALA A 99 -9.79 11.93 39.89
N GLY A 100 -10.55 12.26 38.85
CA GLY A 100 -11.84 11.63 38.55
C GLY A 100 -11.67 10.12 38.24
N LEU A 101 -10.64 9.77 37.49
CA LEU A 101 -10.30 8.36 37.22
C LEU A 101 -9.98 7.58 38.53
N ALA A 102 -9.18 8.17 39.42
CA ALA A 102 -8.88 7.58 40.71
C ALA A 102 -10.15 7.36 41.59
N ARG A 103 -11.13 8.27 41.47
CA ARG A 103 -12.43 8.12 42.14
C ARG A 103 -13.43 7.24 41.41
N ARG A 104 -13.01 6.58 40.28
CA ARG A 104 -13.86 5.70 39.45
C ARG A 104 -15.11 6.40 38.90
N GLU A 105 -15.00 7.67 38.55
CA GLU A 105 -16.12 8.44 38.02
C GLU A 105 -16.50 8.09 36.58
N PHE A 106 -15.62 7.45 35.84
CA PHE A 106 -15.79 7.18 34.42
C PHE A 106 -16.04 5.69 34.13
N ALA A 107 -17.01 5.41 33.29
CA ALA A 107 -17.23 4.07 32.74
C ALA A 107 -16.22 3.74 31.63
N LEU A 108 -15.73 4.80 30.91
CA LEU A 108 -14.77 4.63 29.81
C LEU A 108 -13.77 5.78 29.78
N VAL A 109 -12.50 5.46 29.59
CA VAL A 109 -11.40 6.43 29.46
C VAL A 109 -10.58 6.13 28.22
N TYR A 110 -10.54 7.10 27.29
CA TYR A 110 -9.61 7.06 26.18
C TYR A 110 -8.23 7.56 26.62
N VAL A 111 -7.18 6.92 26.14
CA VAL A 111 -5.81 7.28 26.48
C VAL A 111 -4.92 7.27 25.24
N ALA A 112 -4.13 8.31 25.07
CA ALA A 112 -3.10 8.36 24.07
C ALA A 112 -1.93 7.43 24.46
N PRO A 113 -1.34 6.66 23.53
CA PRO A 113 -0.37 5.62 23.84
C PRO A 113 0.87 6.14 24.57
N GLU A 114 1.30 7.38 24.32
CA GLU A 114 2.43 8.02 25.01
C GLU A 114 2.19 8.17 26.53
N ARG A 115 0.94 8.05 27.01
CA ARG A 115 0.64 8.07 28.45
C ARG A 115 1.03 6.79 29.15
N LEU A 116 1.14 5.70 28.44
CA LEU A 116 1.46 4.39 29.00
C LEU A 116 2.89 4.30 29.55
N VAL A 117 3.78 5.17 29.06
CA VAL A 117 5.18 5.26 29.52
C VAL A 117 5.28 5.84 30.95
N PHE A 118 4.28 6.59 31.40
CA PHE A 118 4.34 7.27 32.70
C PHE A 118 4.03 6.31 33.87
N PRO A 119 4.97 6.06 34.80
CA PRO A 119 4.79 5.11 35.89
C PRO A 119 3.58 5.45 36.78
N GLY A 120 3.32 6.74 37.05
CA GLY A 120 2.18 7.17 37.86
C GLY A 120 0.83 6.85 37.22
N PHE A 121 0.73 6.88 35.89
CA PHE A 121 -0.48 6.44 35.18
C PHE A 121 -0.65 4.93 35.27
N ARG A 122 0.40 4.15 35.01
CA ARG A 122 0.35 2.69 35.14
C ARG A 122 0.01 2.24 36.57
N GLY A 123 0.55 2.92 37.58
CA GLY A 123 0.20 2.69 38.98
C GLY A 123 -1.29 2.88 39.23
N LEU A 124 -1.85 4.00 38.76
CA LEU A 124 -3.28 4.29 38.89
C LEU A 124 -4.16 3.23 38.20
N ILE A 125 -3.80 2.81 36.99
CA ILE A 125 -4.56 1.79 36.24
C ILE A 125 -4.58 0.42 36.96
N ARG A 126 -3.53 0.06 37.69
CA ARG A 126 -3.52 -1.15 38.53
C ARG A 126 -4.44 -1.08 39.76
N GLU A 127 -4.69 0.13 40.26
CA GLU A 127 -5.52 0.37 41.46
C GLU A 127 -7.02 0.49 41.13
N ILE A 128 -7.36 0.85 39.90
CA ILE A 128 -8.75 0.88 39.44
C ILE A 128 -9.17 -0.52 38.95
N ASP A 129 -10.48 -0.79 39.03
CA ASP A 129 -11.07 -1.97 38.42
C ASP A 129 -11.21 -1.74 36.91
N CYS A 130 -10.34 -2.40 36.11
CA CYS A 130 -10.32 -2.29 34.66
C CYS A 130 -10.78 -3.61 34.02
N PRO A 131 -12.08 -3.75 33.72
CA PRO A 131 -12.63 -5.02 33.20
C PRO A 131 -12.33 -5.26 31.71
N LEU A 132 -11.97 -4.20 30.97
CA LEU A 132 -11.72 -4.25 29.53
C LEU A 132 -10.65 -3.23 29.14
N VAL A 133 -9.67 -3.71 28.37
CA VAL A 133 -8.72 -2.86 27.62
C VAL A 133 -9.02 -3.02 26.14
N ALA A 134 -9.39 -1.94 25.47
CA ALA A 134 -9.56 -1.88 24.03
C ALA A 134 -8.37 -1.16 23.38
N ILE A 135 -7.80 -1.77 22.37
CA ILE A 135 -6.70 -1.20 21.57
C ILE A 135 -7.28 -0.80 20.21
N ASP A 136 -7.53 0.48 20.02
CA ASP A 136 -7.98 1.03 18.75
C ASP A 136 -6.79 1.24 17.81
N GLU A 137 -7.01 1.08 16.51
CA GLU A 137 -5.96 1.10 15.48
C GLU A 137 -4.79 0.16 15.83
N ALA A 138 -5.10 -1.06 16.28
CA ALA A 138 -4.12 -2.03 16.77
C ALA A 138 -3.00 -2.35 15.77
N HIS A 139 -3.20 -2.08 14.46
CA HIS A 139 -2.15 -2.23 13.45
C HIS A 139 -0.93 -1.33 13.69
N CYS A 140 -1.09 -0.26 14.50
CA CYS A 140 0.02 0.63 14.88
C CYS A 140 1.11 -0.08 15.73
N ILE A 141 0.83 -1.25 16.30
CA ILE A 141 1.82 -2.04 17.06
C ILE A 141 2.77 -2.82 16.13
N SER A 142 2.39 -3.01 14.87
CA SER A 142 3.13 -3.84 13.92
C SER A 142 4.15 -3.01 13.15
N GLU A 143 5.41 -3.45 13.19
CA GLU A 143 6.48 -2.90 12.34
C GLU A 143 6.23 -3.19 10.85
N TRP A 144 5.44 -4.22 10.55
CA TRP A 144 4.98 -4.59 9.23
C TRP A 144 3.70 -3.85 8.81
N GLY A 145 3.14 -3.03 9.71
CA GLY A 145 1.98 -2.19 9.43
C GLY A 145 2.35 -0.92 8.65
N HIS A 146 1.36 -0.32 8.04
CA HIS A 146 1.54 0.92 7.25
C HIS A 146 1.73 2.19 8.12
N ASP A 147 1.35 2.15 9.41
CA ASP A 147 1.42 3.26 10.39
C ASP A 147 1.97 2.78 11.75
N PHE A 148 3.19 2.25 11.74
CA PHE A 148 3.85 1.81 12.96
C PHE A 148 4.12 2.97 13.92
N ARG A 149 3.79 2.76 15.21
CA ARG A 149 3.99 3.72 16.31
C ARG A 149 4.71 3.05 17.49
N PRO A 150 5.95 3.45 17.79
CA PRO A 150 6.75 2.84 18.85
C PRO A 150 6.06 2.81 20.21
N GLU A 151 5.23 3.82 20.50
CA GLU A 151 4.51 3.95 21.77
C GLU A 151 3.49 2.80 22.00
N TYR A 152 3.03 2.14 20.93
CA TYR A 152 2.15 0.97 21.03
C TYR A 152 2.86 -0.27 21.58
N MET A 153 4.19 -0.33 21.56
CA MET A 153 4.96 -1.44 22.13
C MET A 153 4.77 -1.56 23.65
N GLU A 154 4.41 -0.48 24.33
CA GLU A 154 4.16 -0.46 25.77
C GLU A 154 2.83 -1.15 26.18
N ILE A 155 1.94 -1.41 25.22
CA ILE A 155 0.62 -1.98 25.51
C ILE A 155 0.74 -3.43 26.03
N GLY A 156 1.65 -4.22 25.49
CA GLY A 156 1.88 -5.58 25.97
C GLY A 156 2.26 -5.62 27.45
N ALA A 157 3.13 -4.70 27.89
CA ALA A 157 3.51 -4.57 29.30
C ALA A 157 2.34 -4.08 30.18
N LEU A 158 1.48 -3.18 29.67
CA LEU A 158 0.26 -2.79 30.37
C LEU A 158 -0.71 -3.97 30.56
N LEU A 159 -0.90 -4.79 29.53
CA LEU A 159 -1.79 -5.96 29.61
C LEU A 159 -1.28 -7.00 30.61
N ALA A 160 0.03 -7.18 30.72
CA ALA A 160 0.64 -8.04 31.75
C ALA A 160 0.35 -7.55 33.17
N ASP A 161 0.20 -6.22 33.37
CA ASP A 161 -0.21 -5.63 34.65
C ASP A 161 -1.70 -5.85 34.96
N LEU A 162 -2.53 -6.22 33.97
CA LEU A 162 -3.98 -6.34 34.06
C LEU A 162 -4.49 -7.74 33.64
N PRO A 163 -4.04 -8.82 34.29
CA PRO A 163 -4.28 -10.20 33.81
C PRO A 163 -5.76 -10.62 33.84
N ARG A 164 -6.63 -9.87 34.52
CA ARG A 164 -8.08 -10.12 34.59
C ARG A 164 -8.89 -9.33 33.57
N ALA A 165 -8.29 -8.33 32.94
CA ALA A 165 -8.97 -7.52 31.95
C ALA A 165 -9.25 -8.32 30.67
N ARG A 166 -10.44 -8.13 30.12
CA ARG A 166 -10.70 -8.55 28.75
C ARG A 166 -9.87 -7.70 27.79
N VAL A 167 -9.51 -8.26 26.65
CA VAL A 167 -8.70 -7.54 25.65
C VAL A 167 -9.40 -7.54 24.30
N LEU A 168 -9.66 -6.35 23.77
CA LEU A 168 -10.11 -6.14 22.39
C LEU A 168 -9.03 -5.41 21.60
N ALA A 169 -8.42 -6.05 20.62
CA ALA A 169 -7.65 -5.37 19.61
C ALA A 169 -8.55 -5.11 18.39
N CYS A 170 -8.67 -3.88 17.95
CA CYS A 170 -9.48 -3.56 16.77
C CYS A 170 -8.71 -2.67 15.79
N THR A 171 -8.91 -2.93 14.50
CA THR A 171 -8.28 -2.18 13.42
C THR A 171 -9.14 -2.21 12.15
N ALA A 172 -8.90 -1.24 11.25
CA ALA A 172 -9.52 -1.24 9.93
C ALA A 172 -8.70 -1.99 8.88
N THR A 173 -7.42 -2.25 9.14
CA THR A 173 -6.46 -2.69 8.12
C THR A 173 -5.41 -3.61 8.76
N ALA A 174 -5.60 -4.92 8.65
CA ALA A 174 -4.59 -5.88 9.09
C ALA A 174 -4.58 -7.11 8.17
N THR A 175 -3.48 -7.29 7.46
CA THR A 175 -3.20 -8.53 6.71
C THR A 175 -2.97 -9.70 7.68
N PRO A 176 -3.02 -10.96 7.24
CA PRO A 176 -2.74 -12.11 8.10
C PRO A 176 -1.44 -11.96 8.92
N ILE A 177 -0.35 -11.52 8.28
CA ILE A 177 0.96 -11.30 8.94
C ILE A 177 0.86 -10.24 10.04
N VAL A 178 0.18 -9.13 9.78
CA VAL A 178 -0.03 -8.06 10.77
C VAL A 178 -0.90 -8.54 11.92
N ARG A 179 -1.90 -9.39 11.67
CA ARG A 179 -2.74 -9.97 12.72
C ARG A 179 -1.94 -10.85 13.68
N ASP A 180 -1.07 -11.71 13.12
CA ASP A 180 -0.20 -12.58 13.93
C ASP A 180 0.75 -11.74 14.80
N GLU A 181 1.31 -10.67 14.24
CA GLU A 181 2.19 -9.78 15.01
C GLU A 181 1.43 -9.00 16.09
N ILE A 182 0.21 -8.52 15.82
CA ILE A 182 -0.64 -7.88 16.83
C ILE A 182 -0.84 -8.83 18.03
N LEU A 183 -1.22 -10.08 17.79
CA LEU A 183 -1.41 -11.06 18.86
C LEU A 183 -0.11 -11.29 19.64
N ALA A 184 1.00 -11.50 18.94
CA ALA A 184 2.30 -11.73 19.58
C ALA A 184 2.77 -10.54 20.43
N ARG A 185 2.68 -9.31 19.91
CA ARG A 185 3.11 -8.09 20.62
C ARG A 185 2.23 -7.74 21.81
N LEU A 186 0.94 -8.08 21.76
CA LEU A 186 0.01 -7.92 22.87
C LEU A 186 0.12 -9.06 23.90
N GLY A 187 0.91 -10.10 23.65
CA GLY A 187 1.01 -11.28 24.51
C GLY A 187 -0.27 -12.12 24.53
N LEU A 188 -1.09 -12.03 23.45
CA LEU A 188 -2.30 -12.82 23.30
C LEU A 188 -1.98 -14.19 22.68
N PRO A 189 -2.66 -15.26 23.13
CA PRO A 189 -2.48 -16.58 22.55
C PRO A 189 -2.80 -16.63 21.05
N PRO A 190 -2.12 -17.49 20.26
CA PRO A 190 -2.38 -17.63 18.83
C PRO A 190 -3.80 -18.08 18.48
N ASP A 191 -4.48 -18.77 19.40
CA ASP A 191 -5.86 -19.22 19.29
C ASP A 191 -6.90 -18.16 19.68
N THR A 192 -6.46 -16.91 19.93
CA THR A 192 -7.37 -15.79 20.18
C THR A 192 -8.37 -15.64 19.02
N PRO A 193 -9.69 -15.58 19.32
CA PRO A 193 -10.69 -15.40 18.28
C PRO A 193 -10.38 -14.20 17.38
N GLN A 194 -10.49 -14.39 16.07
CA GLN A 194 -10.31 -13.35 15.07
C GLN A 194 -11.60 -13.22 14.26
N ILE A 195 -12.16 -12.03 14.23
CA ILE A 195 -13.30 -11.70 13.37
C ILE A 195 -12.80 -10.76 12.28
N VAL A 196 -12.86 -11.22 11.04
CA VAL A 196 -12.40 -10.48 9.86
C VAL A 196 -13.53 -10.46 8.85
N HIS A 197 -14.22 -9.33 8.73
CA HIS A 197 -15.30 -9.18 7.77
C HIS A 197 -15.72 -7.74 7.54
N GLY A 198 -16.63 -7.52 6.58
CA GLY A 198 -17.16 -6.22 6.26
C GLY A 198 -16.28 -5.42 5.30
N PHE A 199 -15.30 -6.07 4.67
CA PHE A 199 -14.46 -5.44 3.66
C PHE A 199 -15.18 -5.28 2.32
N ALA A 200 -16.24 -6.03 2.06
CA ALA A 200 -17.09 -5.81 0.90
C ALA A 200 -17.88 -4.50 1.07
N ARG A 201 -17.64 -3.57 0.15
CA ARG A 201 -18.33 -2.27 0.11
C ARG A 201 -19.25 -2.23 -1.12
N PRO A 202 -20.47 -2.76 -1.00
CA PRO A 202 -21.38 -2.92 -2.15
C PRO A 202 -21.82 -1.62 -2.80
N ASN A 203 -21.70 -0.48 -2.13
CA ASN A 203 -22.04 0.84 -2.65
C ASN A 203 -20.84 1.61 -3.23
N LEU A 204 -19.62 1.07 -3.16
CA LEU A 204 -18.40 1.75 -3.59
C LEU A 204 -17.93 1.20 -4.94
N ALA A 205 -17.86 2.04 -5.98
CA ALA A 205 -17.27 1.69 -7.26
C ALA A 205 -15.76 2.03 -7.26
N LEU A 206 -14.90 1.02 -7.39
CA LEU A 206 -13.45 1.22 -7.44
C LEU A 206 -12.94 1.24 -8.87
N ARG A 207 -12.14 2.25 -9.20
CA ARG A 207 -11.52 2.42 -10.53
C ARG A 207 -10.05 2.76 -10.40
N ALA A 208 -9.22 2.28 -11.31
CA ALA A 208 -7.82 2.65 -11.44
C ALA A 208 -7.52 2.98 -12.90
N ALA A 209 -6.79 4.07 -13.14
CA ALA A 209 -6.42 4.48 -14.49
C ALA A 209 -4.97 4.95 -14.55
N GLU A 210 -4.25 4.49 -15.58
CA GLU A 210 -2.94 5.02 -15.91
C GLU A 210 -3.09 6.34 -16.70
N VAL A 211 -2.29 7.36 -16.33
CA VAL A 211 -2.33 8.68 -16.94
C VAL A 211 -0.99 9.02 -17.59
N ALA A 212 -1.02 9.37 -18.87
CA ALA A 212 0.17 9.76 -19.61
C ALA A 212 0.62 11.21 -19.29
N GLY A 213 -0.29 12.07 -18.78
CA GLY A 213 0.03 13.45 -18.52
C GLY A 213 -1.05 14.26 -17.79
N ARG A 214 -0.74 15.56 -17.59
CA ARG A 214 -1.59 16.48 -16.81
C ARG A 214 -3.00 16.64 -17.38
N ARG A 215 -3.16 16.84 -18.68
CA ARG A 215 -4.48 17.04 -19.31
C ARG A 215 -5.40 15.85 -19.17
N GLU A 216 -4.86 14.65 -19.28
CA GLU A 216 -5.62 13.42 -19.12
C GLU A 216 -6.05 13.22 -17.65
N ARG A 217 -5.14 13.49 -16.71
CA ARG A 217 -5.44 13.49 -15.27
C ARG A 217 -6.60 14.44 -14.97
N GLU A 218 -6.51 15.71 -15.40
CA GLU A 218 -7.55 16.72 -15.18
C GLU A 218 -8.90 16.28 -15.77
N ARG A 219 -8.91 15.72 -16.97
CA ARG A 219 -10.14 15.20 -17.61
C ARG A 219 -10.79 14.08 -16.81
N LEU A 220 -9.99 13.12 -16.28
CA LEU A 220 -10.51 12.02 -15.48
C LEU A 220 -11.03 12.50 -14.13
N VAL A 221 -10.35 13.44 -13.48
CA VAL A 221 -10.80 14.06 -12.21
C VAL A 221 -12.13 14.79 -12.43
N ASP A 222 -12.21 15.64 -13.45
CA ASP A 222 -13.43 16.41 -13.76
C ASP A 222 -14.60 15.48 -14.08
N GLY A 223 -14.37 14.42 -14.87
CA GLY A 223 -15.37 13.40 -15.17
C GLY A 223 -15.87 12.69 -13.92
N ALA A 224 -14.97 12.27 -13.04
CA ALA A 224 -15.32 11.60 -11.77
C ALA A 224 -16.10 12.52 -10.81
N LEU A 225 -15.71 13.80 -10.70
CA LEU A 225 -16.43 14.78 -9.89
C LEU A 225 -17.81 15.10 -10.48
N ALA A 226 -17.92 15.22 -11.81
CA ALA A 226 -19.22 15.44 -12.49
C ALA A 226 -20.16 14.23 -12.31
N GLU A 227 -19.65 13.01 -12.42
CA GLU A 227 -20.41 11.78 -12.16
C GLU A 227 -20.92 11.72 -10.73
N ALA A 228 -20.03 11.93 -9.76
CA ALA A 228 -20.35 11.77 -8.34
C ALA A 228 -21.20 12.92 -7.76
N LEU A 229 -20.88 14.16 -8.10
CA LEU A 229 -21.48 15.36 -7.51
C LEU A 229 -22.45 16.09 -8.46
N GLY A 230 -22.45 15.77 -9.74
CA GLY A 230 -23.32 16.35 -10.77
C GLY A 230 -22.92 17.77 -11.19
N GLY A 231 -21.91 18.37 -10.58
CA GLY A 231 -21.39 19.71 -10.89
C GLY A 231 -21.25 20.60 -9.67
N PRO A 232 -20.58 21.79 -9.81
CA PRO A 232 -20.33 22.71 -8.71
C PRO A 232 -21.62 23.15 -8.01
N ARG A 233 -21.60 23.19 -6.67
CA ARG A 233 -22.68 23.70 -5.82
C ARG A 233 -24.04 23.01 -5.99
N ARG A 234 -24.08 21.77 -6.51
CA ARG A 234 -25.33 21.03 -6.69
C ARG A 234 -25.81 20.28 -5.46
N GLY A 235 -25.05 20.28 -4.36
CA GLY A 235 -25.46 19.71 -3.06
C GLY A 235 -25.62 18.19 -3.03
N ARG A 236 -25.06 17.44 -4.01
CA ARG A 236 -25.17 15.98 -4.07
C ARG A 236 -24.16 15.24 -3.17
N GLY A 237 -23.57 15.92 -2.20
CA GLY A 237 -22.53 15.42 -1.32
C GLY A 237 -21.19 16.10 -1.57
N THR A 238 -20.13 15.49 -1.09
CA THR A 238 -18.77 16.04 -1.11
C THR A 238 -17.75 15.09 -1.70
N ALA A 239 -16.55 15.58 -2.02
CA ALA A 239 -15.44 14.75 -2.48
C ALA A 239 -14.14 15.05 -1.73
N LEU A 240 -13.29 14.03 -1.64
CA LEU A 240 -11.91 14.11 -1.18
C LEU A 240 -10.96 13.84 -2.36
N VAL A 241 -9.96 14.68 -2.54
CA VAL A 241 -8.93 14.51 -3.56
C VAL A 241 -7.57 14.40 -2.87
N TYR A 242 -6.97 13.22 -2.87
CA TYR A 242 -5.67 12.98 -2.26
C TYR A 242 -4.53 13.23 -3.24
N THR A 243 -3.48 13.88 -2.76
CA THR A 243 -2.30 14.22 -3.56
C THR A 243 -1.01 13.80 -2.85
N PRO A 244 0.03 13.38 -3.59
CA PRO A 244 1.31 13.00 -3.00
C PRO A 244 2.09 14.14 -2.35
N THR A 245 1.85 15.40 -2.75
CA THR A 245 2.63 16.55 -2.29
C THR A 245 1.77 17.76 -1.93
N ARG A 246 2.28 18.61 -1.02
CA ARG A 246 1.62 19.85 -0.58
C ARG A 246 1.32 20.79 -1.75
N LYS A 247 2.32 21.00 -2.64
CA LYS A 247 2.19 21.84 -3.83
C LYS A 247 1.07 21.36 -4.75
N GLN A 248 0.96 20.04 -4.98
CA GLN A 248 -0.13 19.50 -5.79
C GLN A 248 -1.50 19.71 -5.14
N ALA A 249 -1.59 19.69 -3.80
CA ALA A 249 -2.84 19.99 -3.11
C ALA A 249 -3.27 21.44 -3.34
N GLU A 250 -2.34 22.39 -3.26
CA GLU A 250 -2.60 23.81 -3.51
C GLU A 250 -2.95 24.06 -4.99
N ASP A 251 -2.14 23.55 -5.93
CA ASP A 251 -2.35 23.71 -7.39
C ASP A 251 -3.71 23.14 -7.81
N GLU A 252 -4.07 21.95 -7.35
CA GLU A 252 -5.33 21.30 -7.74
C GLU A 252 -6.55 21.94 -7.09
N SER A 253 -6.45 22.39 -5.82
CA SER A 253 -7.55 23.11 -5.18
C SER A 253 -7.83 24.44 -5.87
N GLY A 254 -6.78 25.18 -6.31
CA GLY A 254 -6.92 26.39 -7.12
C GLY A 254 -7.61 26.11 -8.46
N ARG A 255 -7.15 25.08 -9.19
CA ARG A 255 -7.76 24.65 -10.46
C ARG A 255 -9.26 24.32 -10.31
N LEU A 256 -9.63 23.59 -9.27
CA LEU A 256 -11.02 23.23 -9.00
C LEU A 256 -11.85 24.44 -8.60
N ALA A 257 -11.29 25.39 -7.84
CA ALA A 257 -11.94 26.64 -7.48
C ALA A 257 -12.22 27.52 -8.74
N GLU A 258 -11.27 27.62 -9.66
CA GLU A 258 -11.45 28.30 -10.96
C GLU A 258 -12.58 27.69 -11.80
N ARG A 259 -12.88 26.39 -11.59
CA ARG A 259 -14.00 25.69 -12.24
C ARG A 259 -15.33 25.82 -11.47
N GLY A 260 -15.37 26.65 -10.41
CA GLY A 260 -16.57 26.97 -9.65
C GLY A 260 -16.87 26.07 -8.47
N TRP A 261 -16.00 25.09 -8.14
CA TRP A 261 -16.15 24.28 -6.96
C TRP A 261 -15.75 25.05 -5.68
N ARG A 262 -16.43 24.83 -4.57
CA ARG A 262 -15.97 25.26 -3.24
C ARG A 262 -14.89 24.30 -2.78
N ALA A 263 -13.67 24.48 -3.32
CA ALA A 263 -12.52 23.62 -3.06
C ALA A 263 -11.49 24.31 -2.16
N ARG A 264 -10.86 23.55 -1.25
CA ARG A 264 -9.79 24.06 -0.38
C ARG A 264 -8.68 23.01 -0.21
N ALA A 265 -7.42 23.49 -0.17
CA ALA A 265 -6.28 22.63 0.14
C ALA A 265 -6.18 22.35 1.64
N TYR A 266 -5.68 21.14 1.98
CA TYR A 266 -5.38 20.75 3.36
C TYR A 266 -4.09 19.92 3.42
N HIS A 267 -3.11 20.38 4.20
CA HIS A 267 -1.86 19.66 4.44
C HIS A 267 -1.16 20.17 5.70
N ALA A 268 -0.21 19.40 6.24
CA ALA A 268 0.50 19.72 7.49
C ALA A 268 1.33 21.02 7.45
N GLY A 269 1.61 21.58 6.27
CA GLY A 269 2.31 22.86 6.11
C GLY A 269 1.42 24.09 6.31
N LEU A 270 0.09 23.94 6.40
CA LEU A 270 -0.83 25.05 6.68
C LEU A 270 -0.83 25.40 8.17
N ALA A 271 -1.07 26.68 8.47
CA ALA A 271 -1.24 27.14 9.84
C ALA A 271 -2.39 26.38 10.56
N PRO A 272 -2.28 26.10 11.87
CA PRO A 272 -3.30 25.37 12.62
C PRO A 272 -4.71 25.93 12.43
N LYS A 273 -4.89 27.25 12.57
CA LYS A 273 -6.19 27.93 12.37
C LYS A 273 -6.78 27.70 10.97
N THR A 274 -5.95 27.67 9.92
CA THR A 274 -6.39 27.40 8.54
C THR A 274 -6.86 25.96 8.39
N ARG A 275 -6.17 25.01 9.05
CA ARG A 275 -6.55 23.60 9.05
C ARG A 275 -7.89 23.39 9.78
N GLU A 276 -8.04 23.97 10.96
CA GLU A 276 -9.28 23.92 11.74
C GLU A 276 -10.47 24.52 10.97
N ALA A 277 -10.27 25.67 10.32
CA ALA A 277 -11.30 26.28 9.47
C ALA A 277 -11.69 25.37 8.30
N ALA A 278 -10.73 24.75 7.62
CA ALA A 278 -11.01 23.85 6.51
C ALA A 278 -11.77 22.58 6.97
N GLN A 279 -11.40 22.03 8.13
CA GLN A 279 -12.11 20.88 8.73
C GLN A 279 -13.55 21.24 9.11
N ARG A 280 -13.75 22.37 9.78
CA ARG A 280 -15.07 22.87 10.17
C ARG A 280 -15.93 23.13 8.93
N ASP A 281 -15.43 23.90 7.97
CA ASP A 281 -16.16 24.24 6.75
C ASP A 281 -16.54 22.98 5.95
N PHE A 282 -15.67 21.94 5.95
CA PHE A 282 -16.00 20.66 5.35
C PHE A 282 -17.07 19.90 6.14
N ALA A 283 -16.97 19.86 7.48
CA ALA A 283 -17.95 19.20 8.33
C ALA A 283 -19.34 19.84 8.22
N GLU A 284 -19.42 21.16 8.14
CA GLU A 284 -20.66 21.95 8.06
C GLU A 284 -21.24 22.06 6.63
N GLY A 285 -20.57 21.50 5.60
CA GLY A 285 -21.03 21.56 4.22
C GLY A 285 -20.71 22.86 3.49
N GLY A 286 -19.81 23.66 4.03
CA GLY A 286 -19.28 24.85 3.39
C GLY A 286 -18.38 24.57 2.18
N LEU A 287 -17.81 23.37 2.08
CA LEU A 287 -16.96 22.92 0.99
C LEU A 287 -17.60 21.76 0.21
N ASP A 288 -17.42 21.77 -1.11
CA ASP A 288 -17.76 20.66 -2.00
C ASP A 288 -16.59 19.65 -2.04
N ILE A 289 -15.34 20.15 -2.02
CA ILE A 289 -14.13 19.35 -2.23
C ILE A 289 -13.04 19.79 -1.25
N VAL A 290 -12.39 18.80 -0.61
CA VAL A 290 -11.10 19.01 0.06
C VAL A 290 -10.02 18.33 -0.75
N VAL A 291 -8.97 19.08 -1.12
CA VAL A 291 -7.79 18.56 -1.80
C VAL A 291 -6.65 18.45 -0.78
N ALA A 292 -6.23 17.25 -0.46
CA ALA A 292 -5.36 17.02 0.68
C ALA A 292 -4.19 16.07 0.42
N THR A 293 -3.16 16.20 1.26
CA THR A 293 -2.23 15.10 1.49
C THR A 293 -2.82 14.11 2.51
N ASN A 294 -2.11 13.02 2.81
CA ASN A 294 -2.51 12.06 3.85
C ASN A 294 -2.72 12.66 5.25
N ALA A 295 -2.36 13.94 5.45
CA ALA A 295 -2.63 14.68 6.69
C ALA A 295 -4.14 14.92 6.95
N PHE A 296 -4.99 14.87 5.91
CA PHE A 296 -6.43 14.95 6.00
C PHE A 296 -7.03 13.57 5.96
N GLY A 297 -7.12 12.94 7.09
CA GLY A 297 -7.55 11.55 7.08
C GLY A 297 -8.22 11.14 8.38
N MET A 298 -7.50 11.16 9.46
CA MET A 298 -7.96 10.62 10.73
C MET A 298 -8.96 11.61 11.40
N GLY A 299 -10.14 11.10 11.80
CA GLY A 299 -11.17 11.92 12.46
C GLY A 299 -12.23 12.54 11.55
N ILE A 300 -12.21 12.29 10.22
CA ILE A 300 -13.28 12.76 9.33
C ILE A 300 -14.37 11.72 9.28
N ASP A 301 -15.52 12.03 9.85
CA ASP A 301 -16.72 11.19 9.83
C ASP A 301 -17.88 11.91 9.14
N ARG A 302 -17.74 12.09 7.81
CA ARG A 302 -18.78 12.66 6.99
C ARG A 302 -19.45 11.57 6.16
N PRO A 303 -20.77 11.35 6.27
CA PRO A 303 -21.45 10.21 5.63
C PRO A 303 -21.62 10.40 4.11
N ASP A 304 -21.76 11.65 3.63
CA ASP A 304 -22.12 12.02 2.26
C ASP A 304 -20.92 12.27 1.34
N VAL A 305 -19.77 11.66 1.60
CA VAL A 305 -18.64 11.68 0.66
C VAL A 305 -18.96 10.79 -0.53
N ARG A 306 -19.15 11.39 -1.71
CA ARG A 306 -19.54 10.70 -2.95
C ARG A 306 -18.34 10.27 -3.81
N ALA A 307 -17.19 10.93 -3.68
CA ALA A 307 -15.99 10.54 -4.38
C ALA A 307 -14.74 10.67 -3.52
N VAL A 308 -13.84 9.70 -3.66
CA VAL A 308 -12.45 9.79 -3.19
C VAL A 308 -11.54 9.55 -4.38
N ILE A 309 -10.73 10.57 -4.72
CA ILE A 309 -9.86 10.56 -5.90
C ILE A 309 -8.41 10.67 -5.44
N HIS A 310 -7.56 9.76 -5.91
CA HIS A 310 -6.13 9.80 -5.66
C HIS A 310 -5.40 10.25 -6.93
N LEU A 311 -4.74 11.41 -6.89
CA LEU A 311 -3.94 11.95 -8.01
C LEU A 311 -2.57 11.25 -8.18
N GLY A 312 -2.25 10.38 -7.27
CA GLY A 312 -1.12 9.47 -7.26
C GLY A 312 -1.31 8.42 -6.17
N PRO A 313 -0.68 7.25 -6.30
CA PRO A 313 -0.92 6.15 -5.36
C PRO A 313 -0.41 6.48 -3.95
N PRO A 314 -1.19 6.16 -2.92
CA PRO A 314 -0.74 6.23 -1.52
C PRO A 314 0.34 5.19 -1.22
N GLY A 315 0.70 5.04 0.05
CA GLY A 315 1.84 4.21 0.45
C GLY A 315 1.66 2.71 0.34
N SER A 316 0.42 2.25 0.37
CA SER A 316 0.08 0.83 0.41
C SER A 316 -1.39 0.59 0.09
N VAL A 317 -1.79 -0.67 -0.03
CA VAL A 317 -3.20 -1.08 -0.21
C VAL A 317 -4.02 -0.69 1.02
N GLU A 318 -3.47 -0.82 2.22
CA GLU A 318 -4.12 -0.46 3.47
C GLU A 318 -4.42 1.05 3.53
N ALA A 319 -3.41 1.88 3.23
CA ALA A 319 -3.58 3.33 3.18
C ALA A 319 -4.64 3.72 2.13
N TYR A 320 -4.58 3.10 0.94
CA TYR A 320 -5.59 3.32 -0.10
C TYR A 320 -6.99 2.94 0.39
N TYR A 321 -7.14 1.75 0.97
CA TYR A 321 -8.44 1.26 1.44
C TYR A 321 -9.00 2.10 2.60
N GLN A 322 -8.15 2.55 3.49
CA GLN A 322 -8.51 3.45 4.59
C GLN A 322 -9.00 4.83 4.10
N GLU A 323 -8.34 5.36 3.06
CA GLU A 323 -8.68 6.66 2.45
C GLU A 323 -9.93 6.54 1.58
N VAL A 324 -10.02 5.56 0.68
CA VAL A 324 -11.18 5.36 -0.19
C VAL A 324 -12.42 4.91 0.59
N GLY A 325 -12.24 4.21 1.70
CA GLY A 325 -13.30 3.77 2.60
C GLY A 325 -14.07 4.89 3.30
N ARG A 326 -13.63 6.16 3.17
CA ARG A 326 -14.36 7.36 3.63
C ARG A 326 -15.60 7.64 2.78
N ALA A 327 -15.59 7.16 1.53
CA ALA A 327 -16.72 7.35 0.62
C ALA A 327 -17.92 6.46 0.97
N GLY A 328 -19.13 7.00 0.86
CA GLY A 328 -20.39 6.27 0.96
C GLY A 328 -20.65 5.60 2.31
N ARG A 329 -20.33 6.24 3.43
CA ARG A 329 -20.59 5.70 4.77
C ARG A 329 -22.07 5.59 5.11
N ASP A 330 -22.91 6.36 4.42
CA ASP A 330 -24.36 6.31 4.51
C ASP A 330 -25.01 5.19 3.66
N GLY A 331 -24.21 4.38 2.99
CA GLY A 331 -24.68 3.32 2.10
C GLY A 331 -25.07 3.78 0.69
N ALA A 332 -25.09 5.09 0.42
CA ALA A 332 -25.38 5.60 -0.91
C ALA A 332 -24.19 5.36 -1.88
N PRO A 333 -24.46 5.28 -3.21
CA PRO A 333 -23.42 5.07 -4.20
C PRO A 333 -22.27 6.07 -4.10
N ALA A 334 -21.04 5.58 -4.19
CA ALA A 334 -19.84 6.38 -4.13
C ALA A 334 -18.74 5.82 -5.04
N LEU A 335 -17.79 6.67 -5.40
CA LEU A 335 -16.72 6.38 -6.36
C LEU A 335 -15.34 6.51 -5.69
N GLY A 336 -14.48 5.51 -5.91
CA GLY A 336 -13.04 5.56 -5.66
C GLY A 336 -12.26 5.56 -6.98
N LEU A 337 -11.46 6.59 -7.25
CA LEU A 337 -10.63 6.68 -8.45
C LEU A 337 -9.15 6.81 -8.06
N LEU A 338 -8.32 5.82 -8.48
CA LEU A 338 -6.88 5.88 -8.34
C LEU A 338 -6.22 6.18 -9.68
N LEU A 339 -5.45 7.27 -9.75
CA LEU A 339 -4.66 7.63 -10.92
C LEU A 339 -3.19 7.26 -10.71
N ILE A 340 -2.57 6.65 -11.73
CA ILE A 340 -1.17 6.21 -11.71
C ILE A 340 -0.46 6.82 -12.90
N GLY A 341 0.72 7.38 -12.66
CA GLY A 341 1.56 7.95 -13.71
C GLY A 341 2.99 7.42 -13.66
N ALA A 342 3.71 7.54 -14.77
CA ALA A 342 5.09 7.06 -14.89
C ALA A 342 6.06 7.66 -13.85
N ARG A 343 5.71 8.80 -13.25
CA ARG A 343 6.54 9.50 -12.25
C ARG A 343 6.28 9.05 -10.81
N ASP A 344 5.26 8.24 -10.56
CA ASP A 344 4.85 7.92 -9.18
C ASP A 344 5.85 6.98 -8.49
N LEU A 345 6.44 6.02 -9.22
CA LEU A 345 7.47 5.16 -8.65
C LEU A 345 8.73 5.94 -8.20
N PRO A 346 9.37 6.77 -9.08
CA PRO A 346 10.49 7.60 -8.66
C PRO A 346 10.14 8.58 -7.55
N LEU A 347 8.96 9.21 -7.61
CA LEU A 347 8.51 10.14 -6.58
C LEU A 347 8.37 9.44 -5.23
N ARG A 348 7.72 8.27 -5.20
CA ARG A 348 7.53 7.51 -3.96
C ARG A 348 8.86 7.07 -3.36
N ARG A 349 9.80 6.58 -4.19
CA ARG A 349 11.14 6.22 -3.72
C ARG A 349 11.86 7.40 -3.10
N ALA A 350 11.83 8.56 -3.76
CA ALA A 350 12.43 9.80 -3.24
C ALA A 350 11.76 10.28 -1.94
N LEU A 351 10.44 10.12 -1.79
CA LEU A 351 9.73 10.48 -0.56
C LEU A 351 10.10 9.55 0.61
N LEU A 352 10.24 8.25 0.34
CA LEU A 352 10.68 7.29 1.35
C LEU A 352 12.11 7.57 1.83
N GLU A 353 13.02 7.91 0.92
CA GLU A 353 14.41 8.23 1.24
C GLU A 353 14.57 9.58 1.97
N ARG A 354 13.73 10.58 1.69
CA ARG A 354 13.75 11.90 2.35
C ARG A 354 13.09 11.90 3.73
N GLY A 355 12.14 11.02 3.98
CA GLY A 355 11.44 10.90 5.27
C GLY A 355 12.32 10.35 6.39
N THR A 356 13.53 9.95 6.06
CA THR A 356 14.57 9.49 6.98
C THR A 356 15.39 10.67 7.47
N GLY A 357 14.80 11.59 8.26
CA GLY A 357 15.59 12.59 8.97
C GLY A 357 16.59 11.91 9.92
N GLU A 358 17.80 12.45 10.02
CA GLU A 358 19.00 12.17 10.83
C GLU A 358 19.18 10.83 11.60
N ALA A 359 18.14 10.05 11.88
CA ALA A 359 18.25 8.66 12.31
C ALA A 359 18.16 7.78 11.06
N ALA A 360 19.21 7.01 10.78
CA ALA A 360 19.25 6.02 9.72
C ALA A 360 18.00 5.11 9.85
N THR A 361 16.96 5.40 9.05
CA THR A 361 15.80 4.51 8.99
C THR A 361 16.33 3.14 8.57
N ASP A 362 16.02 2.14 9.37
CA ASP A 362 16.44 0.79 9.10
C ASP A 362 16.12 0.47 7.63
N ARG A 363 17.13 0.05 6.90
CA ARG A 363 17.01 -0.29 5.48
C ARG A 363 15.90 -1.33 5.26
N ALA A 364 15.67 -2.20 6.22
CA ALA A 364 14.59 -3.18 6.20
C ALA A 364 13.22 -2.50 6.18
N VAL A 365 13.01 -1.47 6.99
CA VAL A 365 11.76 -0.68 7.04
C VAL A 365 11.53 0.04 5.70
N LEU A 366 12.56 0.60 5.08
CA LEU A 366 12.45 1.27 3.78
C LEU A 366 12.08 0.28 2.67
N GLU A 367 12.75 -0.88 2.61
CA GLU A 367 12.46 -1.91 1.62
C GLU A 367 11.06 -2.52 1.85
N HIS A 368 10.64 -2.67 3.10
CA HIS A 368 9.28 -3.10 3.41
C HIS A 368 8.23 -2.08 2.91
N LYS A 369 8.36 -0.79 3.26
CA LYS A 369 7.47 0.26 2.76
C LYS A 369 7.44 0.35 1.24
N TRP A 370 8.57 0.09 0.59
CA TRP A 370 8.63 0.00 -0.86
C TRP A 370 7.87 -1.22 -1.41
N SER A 371 7.98 -2.38 -0.76
CA SER A 371 7.24 -3.58 -1.18
C SER A 371 5.73 -3.40 -1.04
N MET A 372 5.24 -2.78 0.05
CA MET A 372 3.82 -2.45 0.24
C MET A 372 3.29 -1.51 -0.86
N PHE A 373 4.09 -0.53 -1.25
CA PHE A 373 3.74 0.36 -2.36
C PHE A 373 3.65 -0.39 -3.70
N LEU A 374 4.59 -1.30 -3.96
CA LEU A 374 4.54 -2.14 -5.17
C LEU A 374 3.33 -3.07 -5.20
N GLU A 375 2.84 -3.54 -4.05
CA GLU A 375 1.59 -4.31 -3.96
C GLU A 375 0.38 -3.47 -4.42
N LEU A 376 0.30 -2.19 -4.01
CA LEU A 376 -0.75 -1.29 -4.48
C LEU A 376 -0.67 -1.07 -6.00
N ILE A 377 0.54 -0.89 -6.55
CA ILE A 377 0.72 -0.77 -8.00
C ILE A 377 0.26 -2.04 -8.72
N ARG A 378 0.60 -3.23 -8.20
CA ARG A 378 0.14 -4.51 -8.76
C ARG A 378 -1.39 -4.63 -8.71
N TRP A 379 -2.01 -4.21 -7.61
CA TRP A 379 -3.47 -4.17 -7.50
C TRP A 379 -4.08 -3.25 -8.56
N ALA A 380 -3.52 -2.08 -8.76
CA ALA A 380 -4.04 -1.10 -9.70
C ALA A 380 -3.81 -1.49 -11.17
N GLU A 381 -2.70 -2.15 -11.50
CA GLU A 381 -2.43 -2.72 -12.82
C GLU A 381 -3.19 -4.04 -13.07
N GLY A 382 -3.72 -4.67 -12.02
CA GLY A 382 -4.38 -5.97 -12.07
C GLY A 382 -5.64 -5.94 -12.94
N GLY A 383 -5.91 -7.06 -13.61
CA GLY A 383 -7.09 -7.26 -14.45
C GLY A 383 -8.20 -8.09 -13.80
N SER A 384 -8.13 -8.34 -12.49
CA SER A 384 -9.16 -9.01 -11.70
C SER A 384 -10.07 -7.99 -11.00
N CYS A 385 -11.23 -8.44 -10.50
CA CYS A 385 -12.12 -7.58 -9.73
C CYS A 385 -11.38 -6.83 -8.63
N ARG A 386 -11.55 -5.50 -8.57
CA ARG A 386 -10.88 -4.62 -7.60
C ARG A 386 -11.25 -4.96 -6.16
N HIS A 387 -12.50 -5.30 -5.90
CA HIS A 387 -12.96 -5.67 -4.57
C HIS A 387 -12.43 -7.05 -4.16
N ASP A 388 -12.54 -8.07 -5.00
CA ASP A 388 -12.04 -9.41 -4.69
C ASP A 388 -10.53 -9.41 -4.42
N ALA A 389 -9.77 -8.56 -5.12
CA ALA A 389 -8.35 -8.38 -4.87
C ALA A 389 -8.06 -7.76 -3.49
N ILE A 390 -8.89 -6.80 -3.03
CA ILE A 390 -8.79 -6.23 -1.67
C ILE A 390 -9.20 -7.25 -0.62
N LEU A 391 -10.32 -7.98 -0.83
CA LEU A 391 -10.78 -9.01 0.09
C LEU A 391 -9.70 -10.07 0.33
N ARG A 392 -9.09 -10.57 -0.74
CA ARG A 392 -7.95 -11.51 -0.63
C ARG A 392 -6.75 -10.91 0.08
N TYR A 393 -6.44 -9.64 -0.18
CA TYR A 393 -5.32 -8.96 0.46
C TYR A 393 -5.47 -8.91 1.99
N PHE A 394 -6.68 -8.68 2.49
CA PHE A 394 -6.99 -8.67 3.92
C PHE A 394 -7.34 -10.07 4.48
N GLY A 395 -7.42 -11.09 3.62
CA GLY A 395 -7.77 -12.45 4.03
C GLY A 395 -9.25 -12.59 4.43
N ASP A 396 -10.13 -11.79 3.82
CA ASP A 396 -11.57 -11.90 3.96
C ASP A 396 -12.11 -12.82 2.84
N GLU A 397 -11.91 -14.13 3.01
CA GLU A 397 -12.32 -15.11 2.00
C GLU A 397 -13.84 -15.35 2.01
N ALA A 398 -14.50 -15.09 3.14
CA ALA A 398 -15.92 -15.32 3.32
C ALA A 398 -16.79 -14.36 2.47
N GLU A 399 -16.29 -13.15 2.20
CA GLU A 399 -16.98 -12.12 1.41
C GLU A 399 -16.55 -12.06 -0.06
N THR A 400 -15.79 -13.05 -0.57
CA THR A 400 -15.35 -13.07 -1.98
C THR A 400 -16.55 -13.09 -2.93
N LEU A 401 -16.66 -12.06 -3.77
CA LEU A 401 -17.86 -11.77 -4.57
C LEU A 401 -17.87 -12.47 -5.93
N SER A 402 -16.81 -13.17 -6.34
CA SER A 402 -16.65 -13.69 -7.70
C SER A 402 -16.86 -12.62 -8.80
N GLY A 403 -16.54 -11.37 -8.47
CA GLY A 403 -16.76 -10.19 -9.28
C GLY A 403 -17.85 -9.28 -8.70
N CYS A 404 -17.52 -7.98 -8.50
CA CYS A 404 -18.44 -7.04 -7.83
C CYS A 404 -19.48 -6.40 -8.78
N GLY A 405 -19.35 -6.57 -10.11
CA GLY A 405 -20.24 -6.00 -11.13
C GLY A 405 -20.18 -4.46 -11.28
N ARG A 406 -19.28 -3.74 -10.54
CA ARG A 406 -19.30 -2.26 -10.51
C ARG A 406 -17.93 -1.60 -10.60
N CYS A 407 -16.84 -2.33 -10.41
CA CYS A 407 -15.51 -1.76 -10.62
C CYS A 407 -15.19 -1.66 -12.12
N ASP A 408 -14.21 -0.84 -12.46
CA ASP A 408 -13.75 -0.66 -13.84
C ASP A 408 -13.48 -1.98 -14.58
N VAL A 409 -12.91 -2.96 -13.90
CA VAL A 409 -12.60 -4.27 -14.47
C VAL A 409 -13.86 -5.08 -14.73
N CYS A 410 -14.79 -5.16 -13.76
CA CYS A 410 -16.03 -5.90 -13.94
C CYS A 410 -16.89 -5.31 -15.06
N LEU A 411 -17.03 -3.96 -15.09
CA LEU A 411 -17.75 -3.27 -16.15
C LEU A 411 -17.10 -3.50 -17.53
N ALA A 412 -15.77 -3.41 -17.62
CA ALA A 412 -15.07 -3.68 -18.87
C ALA A 412 -15.19 -5.15 -19.34
N LEU A 413 -15.42 -6.09 -18.43
CA LEU A 413 -15.69 -7.49 -18.77
C LEU A 413 -17.13 -7.71 -19.24
N GLU A 414 -18.08 -6.89 -18.76
CA GLU A 414 -19.49 -6.94 -19.12
C GLU A 414 -19.77 -6.19 -20.43
N ASP A 415 -19.10 -5.03 -20.66
CA ASP A 415 -19.30 -4.17 -21.84
C ASP A 415 -18.66 -4.69 -23.16
N LYS A 416 -18.11 -5.90 -23.16
CA LYS A 416 -17.49 -6.49 -24.36
C LYS A 416 -18.31 -7.65 -24.96
N PRO A 417 -19.52 -7.43 -25.47
CA PRO A 417 -20.20 -8.47 -26.26
C PRO A 417 -19.65 -8.63 -27.68
N GLU A 418 -18.88 -7.65 -28.24
CA GLU A 418 -18.47 -7.66 -29.65
C GLU A 418 -16.96 -7.64 -29.92
N ALA A 419 -16.09 -7.40 -28.94
CA ALA A 419 -14.62 -7.22 -29.17
C ALA A 419 -13.72 -8.31 -28.57
N GLY A 420 -14.21 -9.23 -27.76
CA GLY A 420 -13.48 -10.36 -27.21
C GLY A 420 -14.40 -11.56 -27.10
N ASP A 421 -14.03 -12.67 -27.73
CA ASP A 421 -14.62 -13.95 -27.52
C ASP A 421 -14.26 -14.41 -26.07
N PRO A 422 -15.21 -14.48 -25.11
CA PRO A 422 -14.92 -14.86 -23.73
C PRO A 422 -14.28 -16.25 -23.64
N GLU A 423 -14.60 -17.15 -24.59
CA GLU A 423 -13.99 -18.46 -24.68
C GLU A 423 -12.54 -18.35 -25.13
N ARG A 424 -12.24 -17.48 -26.09
CA ARG A 424 -10.89 -17.19 -26.57
C ARG A 424 -10.04 -16.58 -25.46
N ASP A 425 -10.55 -15.58 -24.73
CA ASP A 425 -9.86 -14.92 -23.63
C ASP A 425 -9.57 -15.92 -22.49
N THR A 426 -10.55 -16.75 -22.16
CA THR A 426 -10.41 -17.87 -21.22
C THR A 426 -9.35 -18.85 -21.69
N LEU A 427 -9.34 -19.21 -22.96
CA LEU A 427 -8.34 -20.12 -23.54
C LEU A 427 -6.93 -19.53 -23.45
N ILE A 428 -6.75 -18.23 -23.71
CA ILE A 428 -5.46 -17.53 -23.60
C ILE A 428 -4.96 -17.61 -22.15
N VAL A 429 -5.80 -17.28 -21.16
CA VAL A 429 -5.44 -17.38 -19.75
C VAL A 429 -5.07 -18.81 -19.37
N ARG A 430 -5.85 -19.81 -19.76
CA ARG A 430 -5.57 -21.23 -19.50
C ARG A 430 -4.25 -21.68 -20.12
N LYS A 431 -3.94 -21.26 -21.35
CA LYS A 431 -2.64 -21.50 -22.01
C LYS A 431 -1.50 -20.87 -21.22
N ALA A 432 -1.64 -19.62 -20.77
CA ALA A 432 -0.63 -18.94 -19.96
C ALA A 432 -0.40 -19.65 -18.62
N LEU A 433 -1.46 -20.05 -17.91
CA LEU A 433 -1.39 -20.81 -16.66
C LEU A 433 -0.76 -22.21 -16.88
N SER A 434 -1.02 -22.86 -18.04
CA SER A 434 -0.36 -24.13 -18.38
C SER A 434 1.16 -23.97 -18.51
N GLY A 435 1.64 -22.83 -19.02
CA GLY A 435 3.06 -22.48 -19.02
C GLY A 435 3.63 -22.36 -17.62
N VAL A 436 2.92 -21.69 -16.71
CA VAL A 436 3.31 -21.59 -15.29
C VAL A 436 3.35 -22.99 -14.64
N ALA A 437 2.37 -23.84 -14.90
CA ALA A 437 2.34 -25.20 -14.37
C ALA A 437 3.58 -26.03 -14.79
N ARG A 438 4.11 -25.85 -16.01
CA ARG A 438 5.31 -26.53 -16.50
C ARG A 438 6.60 -26.10 -15.80
N VAL A 439 6.67 -24.84 -15.39
CA VAL A 439 7.83 -24.26 -14.70
C VAL A 439 7.66 -24.18 -13.18
N HIS A 440 6.52 -24.63 -12.67
CA HIS A 440 6.11 -24.58 -11.27
C HIS A 440 7.20 -25.05 -10.30
N GLY A 441 7.54 -24.21 -9.31
CA GLY A 441 8.51 -24.52 -8.26
C GLY A 441 9.97 -24.66 -8.74
N ARG A 442 10.26 -24.40 -10.03
CA ARG A 442 11.59 -24.60 -10.63
C ARG A 442 12.19 -23.33 -11.22
N PHE A 443 11.37 -22.48 -11.81
CA PHE A 443 11.83 -21.31 -12.54
C PHE A 443 10.97 -20.07 -12.24
N GLY A 444 11.53 -18.87 -12.50
CA GLY A 444 10.85 -17.62 -12.32
C GLY A 444 9.90 -17.24 -13.47
N LEU A 445 9.14 -16.17 -13.29
CA LEU A 445 8.09 -15.70 -14.20
C LEU A 445 8.62 -15.45 -15.64
N GLY A 446 9.84 -14.90 -15.76
CA GLY A 446 10.45 -14.65 -17.09
C GLY A 446 10.66 -15.91 -17.93
N LEU A 447 10.94 -17.06 -17.28
CA LEU A 447 11.07 -18.33 -18.01
C LEU A 447 9.70 -18.90 -18.41
N ALA A 448 8.66 -18.68 -17.60
CA ALA A 448 7.28 -18.99 -18.00
C ALA A 448 6.87 -18.21 -19.25
N VAL A 449 7.20 -16.90 -19.31
CA VAL A 449 6.96 -16.07 -20.52
C VAL A 449 7.68 -16.66 -21.73
N LYS A 450 8.99 -16.94 -21.61
CA LYS A 450 9.76 -17.52 -22.72
C LYS A 450 9.20 -18.84 -23.21
N LEU A 451 8.74 -19.71 -22.27
CA LEU A 451 8.13 -20.98 -22.60
C LEU A 451 6.87 -20.80 -23.46
N VAL A 452 5.92 -19.96 -23.03
CA VAL A 452 4.66 -19.79 -23.76
C VAL A 452 4.82 -18.95 -25.03
N HIS A 453 5.84 -18.08 -25.09
CA HIS A 453 6.20 -17.31 -26.28
C HIS A 453 6.95 -18.17 -27.32
N GLY A 454 7.71 -19.18 -26.87
CA GLY A 454 8.52 -20.03 -27.75
C GLY A 454 9.94 -19.50 -27.97
N ASP A 455 10.48 -18.71 -27.02
CA ASP A 455 11.85 -18.22 -27.08
C ASP A 455 12.86 -19.33 -26.76
N ALA A 456 13.94 -19.40 -27.50
CA ALA A 456 15.05 -20.27 -27.20
C ALA A 456 15.72 -19.87 -25.85
N ASP A 457 15.89 -20.84 -24.96
CA ASP A 457 16.61 -20.66 -23.68
C ASP A 457 17.18 -22.02 -23.25
N GLU A 458 18.50 -22.07 -23.05
CA GLU A 458 19.19 -23.29 -22.66
C GLU A 458 18.60 -24.00 -21.43
N ARG A 459 18.04 -23.25 -20.49
CA ARG A 459 17.41 -23.79 -19.27
C ARG A 459 16.12 -24.53 -19.60
N LEU A 460 15.34 -24.04 -20.57
CA LEU A 460 14.15 -24.74 -21.08
C LEU A 460 14.51 -26.00 -21.84
N GLU A 461 15.57 -25.94 -22.64
CA GLU A 461 16.11 -27.10 -23.40
C GLU A 461 16.63 -28.19 -22.47
N ARG A 462 17.52 -27.85 -21.53
CA ARG A 462 18.06 -28.77 -20.53
C ARG A 462 16.97 -29.41 -19.66
N ALA A 463 15.87 -28.67 -19.39
CA ALA A 463 14.73 -29.17 -18.65
C ALA A 463 13.74 -29.98 -19.51
N GLY A 464 13.99 -30.10 -20.82
CA GLY A 464 13.13 -30.83 -21.76
C GLY A 464 11.77 -30.16 -22.00
N LEU A 465 11.61 -28.88 -21.63
CA LEU A 465 10.33 -28.17 -21.67
C LEU A 465 9.95 -27.71 -23.08
N THR A 466 10.92 -27.61 -24.00
CA THR A 466 10.70 -27.26 -25.41
C THR A 466 9.95 -28.34 -26.20
N LYS A 467 9.89 -29.57 -25.68
CA LYS A 467 9.19 -30.71 -26.31
C LYS A 467 7.67 -30.72 -26.06
N PHE A 468 7.18 -29.90 -25.16
CA PHE A 468 5.74 -29.87 -24.80
C PHE A 468 4.95 -28.92 -25.71
N GLN A 469 3.68 -29.22 -25.94
CA GLN A 469 2.76 -28.36 -26.70
C GLN A 469 2.58 -26.95 -26.10
N THR A 470 2.99 -26.74 -24.85
CA THR A 470 3.03 -25.45 -24.18
C THR A 470 4.11 -24.51 -24.71
N PHE A 471 5.16 -25.04 -25.34
CA PHE A 471 6.22 -24.23 -25.94
C PHE A 471 5.69 -23.50 -27.17
N GLY A 472 5.70 -22.16 -27.11
CA GLY A 472 5.22 -21.31 -28.20
C GLY A 472 3.70 -21.31 -28.40
N ASN A 473 2.90 -21.79 -27.44
CA ASN A 473 1.45 -21.87 -27.57
C ASN A 473 0.74 -20.50 -27.56
N LEU A 474 1.46 -19.41 -27.26
CA LEU A 474 1.02 -18.00 -27.28
C LEU A 474 2.02 -17.11 -28.05
N LYS A 475 2.73 -17.66 -29.04
CA LYS A 475 3.74 -16.94 -29.83
C LYS A 475 3.20 -15.74 -30.62
N GLU A 476 1.89 -15.68 -30.83
CA GLU A 476 1.19 -14.57 -31.48
C GLU A 476 1.16 -13.29 -30.63
N HIS A 477 1.39 -13.42 -29.31
CA HIS A 477 1.44 -12.29 -28.37
C HIS A 477 2.89 -11.93 -28.05
N GLY A 478 3.23 -10.66 -28.00
CA GLY A 478 4.58 -10.20 -27.67
C GLY A 478 4.98 -10.54 -26.22
N ALA A 479 6.27 -10.77 -25.97
CA ALA A 479 6.78 -11.14 -24.63
C ALA A 479 6.40 -10.14 -23.52
N ALA A 480 6.37 -8.83 -23.82
CA ALA A 480 5.95 -7.79 -22.86
C ALA A 480 4.46 -7.93 -22.49
N TRP A 481 3.62 -8.24 -23.47
CA TRP A 481 2.19 -8.48 -23.27
C TRP A 481 1.95 -9.75 -22.43
N LEU A 482 2.67 -10.83 -22.73
CA LEU A 482 2.61 -12.07 -21.97
C LEU A 482 3.08 -11.89 -20.53
N LEU A 483 4.11 -11.07 -20.31
CA LEU A 483 4.56 -10.71 -18.96
C LEU A 483 3.48 -9.95 -18.20
N ALA A 484 2.80 -8.99 -18.85
CA ALA A 484 1.68 -8.27 -18.26
C ALA A 484 0.51 -9.20 -17.94
N LEU A 485 0.17 -10.15 -18.84
CA LEU A 485 -0.84 -11.17 -18.59
C LEU A 485 -0.51 -12.03 -17.36
N LEU A 486 0.70 -12.55 -17.28
CA LEU A 486 1.11 -13.38 -16.13
C LEU A 486 1.16 -12.59 -14.82
N ARG A 487 1.52 -11.29 -14.86
CA ARG A 487 1.39 -10.40 -13.69
C ARG A 487 -0.05 -10.27 -13.24
N ARG A 488 -1.00 -10.13 -14.16
CA ARG A 488 -2.43 -10.12 -13.84
C ARG A 488 -2.91 -11.44 -13.24
N CYS A 489 -2.38 -12.57 -13.69
CA CYS A 489 -2.63 -13.88 -13.06
C CYS A 489 -2.08 -13.95 -11.63
N VAL A 490 -0.95 -13.29 -11.34
CA VAL A 490 -0.44 -13.14 -9.96
C VAL A 490 -1.39 -12.28 -9.12
N SER A 491 -1.81 -11.12 -9.63
CA SER A 491 -2.77 -10.24 -8.94
C SER A 491 -4.14 -10.91 -8.73
N ALA A 492 -4.54 -11.80 -9.65
CA ALA A 492 -5.75 -12.61 -9.51
C ALA A 492 -5.62 -13.77 -8.50
N GLY A 493 -4.44 -13.95 -7.89
CA GLY A 493 -4.19 -15.03 -6.94
C GLY A 493 -4.04 -16.42 -7.57
N TRP A 494 -3.94 -16.53 -8.89
CA TRP A 494 -3.79 -17.82 -9.59
C TRP A 494 -2.33 -18.28 -9.69
N VAL A 495 -1.40 -17.33 -9.61
CA VAL A 495 0.05 -17.56 -9.60
C VAL A 495 0.63 -16.91 -8.36
N SER A 496 1.54 -17.59 -7.69
CA SER A 496 2.27 -17.10 -6.53
C SER A 496 3.78 -17.31 -6.72
N PHE A 497 4.57 -16.93 -5.73
CA PHE A 497 6.02 -17.13 -5.71
C PHE A 497 6.43 -17.91 -4.47
N ALA A 498 7.44 -18.78 -4.63
CA ALA A 498 8.11 -19.49 -3.54
C ALA A 498 9.62 -19.21 -3.58
N GLY A 499 10.25 -19.19 -2.38
CA GLY A 499 11.68 -18.91 -2.21
C GLY A 499 12.01 -17.42 -2.06
N VAL A 500 12.95 -17.09 -1.17
CA VAL A 500 13.33 -15.71 -0.81
C VAL A 500 14.40 -15.17 -1.78
N ASP A 501 15.51 -15.88 -1.98
CA ASP A 501 16.65 -15.38 -2.76
C ASP A 501 16.46 -15.50 -4.28
N ARG A 502 15.73 -16.51 -4.73
CA ARG A 502 15.42 -16.75 -6.15
C ARG A 502 13.97 -17.17 -6.29
N PRO A 503 13.04 -16.20 -6.31
CA PRO A 503 11.62 -16.52 -6.36
C PRO A 503 11.28 -17.31 -7.63
N VAL A 504 10.70 -18.48 -7.43
CA VAL A 504 10.15 -19.33 -8.49
C VAL A 504 8.64 -19.23 -8.51
N VAL A 505 8.02 -19.31 -9.68
CA VAL A 505 6.57 -19.25 -9.80
C VAL A 505 5.93 -20.56 -9.36
N THR A 506 4.80 -20.42 -8.67
CA THR A 506 3.94 -21.55 -8.28
C THR A 506 2.51 -21.30 -8.76
N LEU A 507 1.85 -22.36 -9.18
CA LEU A 507 0.42 -22.33 -9.51
C LEU A 507 -0.37 -22.65 -8.23
N THR A 508 -1.29 -21.77 -7.86
CA THR A 508 -2.16 -21.95 -6.68
C THR A 508 -3.25 -22.99 -6.97
N GLU A 509 -4.05 -23.38 -5.97
CA GLU A 509 -5.22 -24.23 -6.17
C GLU A 509 -6.24 -23.57 -7.09
N ASP A 510 -6.55 -22.30 -6.86
CA ASP A 510 -7.42 -21.51 -7.72
C ASP A 510 -6.89 -21.44 -9.15
N GLY A 511 -5.58 -21.21 -9.31
CA GLY A 511 -4.93 -21.21 -10.62
C GLY A 511 -5.05 -22.56 -11.33
N ARG A 512 -4.97 -23.67 -10.59
CA ARG A 512 -5.19 -25.02 -11.15
C ARG A 512 -6.63 -25.22 -11.60
N ALA A 513 -7.59 -24.81 -10.78
CA ALA A 513 -9.02 -24.90 -11.10
C ALA A 513 -9.37 -24.08 -12.36
N VAL A 514 -8.85 -22.83 -12.46
CA VAL A 514 -9.02 -22.00 -13.66
C VAL A 514 -8.33 -22.63 -14.87
N MET A 515 -7.09 -23.13 -14.75
CA MET A 515 -6.37 -23.78 -15.83
C MET A 515 -7.11 -25.00 -16.38
N LYS A 516 -7.73 -25.80 -15.51
CA LYS A 516 -8.53 -26.98 -15.91
C LYS A 516 -9.91 -26.60 -16.46
N GLY A 517 -10.40 -25.40 -16.20
CA GLY A 517 -11.74 -24.96 -16.59
C GLY A 517 -12.82 -25.29 -15.55
N GLU A 518 -12.43 -25.66 -14.34
CA GLU A 518 -13.32 -25.90 -13.20
C GLU A 518 -13.87 -24.59 -12.62
N ARG A 519 -13.15 -23.47 -12.88
CA ARG A 519 -13.58 -22.10 -12.57
C ARG A 519 -13.40 -21.18 -13.77
N PRO A 520 -14.26 -20.16 -13.95
CA PRO A 520 -14.14 -19.21 -15.06
C PRO A 520 -12.88 -18.33 -14.91
N ALA A 521 -12.21 -18.04 -16.03
CA ALA A 521 -11.06 -17.14 -16.08
C ALA A 521 -11.51 -15.68 -16.23
N ARG A 522 -12.15 -15.10 -15.20
CA ARG A 522 -12.57 -13.69 -15.20
C ARG A 522 -11.36 -12.76 -15.02
N LEU A 523 -10.70 -12.42 -16.11
CA LEU A 523 -9.52 -11.58 -16.13
C LEU A 523 -9.56 -10.67 -17.37
N LEU A 524 -9.47 -9.36 -17.16
CA LEU A 524 -9.28 -8.43 -18.26
C LEU A 524 -7.88 -8.64 -18.84
N LEU A 525 -7.79 -8.99 -20.13
CA LEU A 525 -6.51 -9.16 -20.80
C LEU A 525 -5.79 -7.80 -20.94
N PRO A 526 -4.43 -7.76 -20.94
CA PRO A 526 -3.70 -6.54 -21.24
C PRO A 526 -4.15 -5.95 -22.57
N ALA A 527 -4.22 -4.62 -22.67
CA ALA A 527 -4.55 -3.97 -23.94
C ALA A 527 -3.55 -4.44 -25.01
N ALA A 528 -4.06 -4.81 -26.19
CA ALA A 528 -3.19 -5.02 -27.34
C ALA A 528 -2.49 -3.68 -27.62
N ALA A 529 -1.16 -3.69 -27.84
CA ALA A 529 -0.43 -2.51 -28.25
C ALA A 529 -1.19 -1.90 -29.46
N SER A 530 -1.70 -0.68 -29.30
CA SER A 530 -2.56 -0.09 -30.30
C SER A 530 -1.81 -0.07 -31.63
N ARG A 531 -2.51 -0.28 -32.75
CA ARG A 531 -1.94 -0.14 -34.11
C ARG A 531 -1.19 1.20 -34.27
N ARG A 532 -1.61 2.22 -33.52
CA ARG A 532 -0.97 3.54 -33.46
C ARG A 532 0.40 3.52 -32.78
N GLU A 533 0.55 2.83 -31.65
CA GLU A 533 1.86 2.67 -30.97
C GLU A 533 2.81 1.76 -31.75
N ARG A 534 2.27 0.78 -32.48
CA ARG A 534 3.03 -0.03 -33.42
C ARG A 534 3.47 0.83 -34.62
N ALA A 535 2.57 1.61 -35.19
CA ALA A 535 2.86 2.55 -36.26
C ALA A 535 3.82 3.67 -35.83
N GLU A 536 3.69 4.21 -34.61
CA GLU A 536 4.62 5.20 -34.05
C GLU A 536 5.98 4.62 -33.67
N ARG A 537 6.08 3.35 -33.30
CA ARG A 537 7.37 2.64 -33.17
C ARG A 537 7.98 2.25 -34.51
N GLU A 538 7.16 1.87 -35.50
CA GLU A 538 7.58 1.57 -36.86
C GLU A 538 7.81 2.85 -37.69
N SER A 539 7.10 3.95 -37.40
CA SER A 539 7.26 5.27 -38.02
C SER A 539 8.27 6.19 -37.34
N ARG A 540 8.85 5.80 -36.20
CA ARG A 540 10.07 6.48 -35.75
C ARG A 540 11.14 6.20 -36.77
N PRO A 541 11.53 7.19 -37.60
CA PRO A 541 12.60 6.98 -38.54
C PRO A 541 13.81 6.54 -37.72
N ARG A 542 14.40 5.42 -38.10
CA ARG A 542 15.80 5.15 -37.74
C ARG A 542 16.51 6.46 -38.05
N PRO A 543 17.20 7.09 -37.08
CA PRO A 543 17.87 8.35 -37.39
C PRO A 543 18.74 8.12 -38.63
N ALA A 544 18.33 8.75 -39.75
CA ALA A 544 19.17 8.84 -40.90
C ALA A 544 20.50 9.47 -40.44
N PRO A 545 21.63 9.05 -40.98
CA PRO A 545 22.89 9.66 -40.61
C PRO A 545 22.82 11.14 -40.98
N VAL A 546 22.71 12.01 -39.96
CA VAL A 546 22.82 13.46 -40.16
C VAL A 546 24.28 13.74 -40.52
N VAL A 547 24.51 13.97 -41.80
CA VAL A 547 25.78 14.53 -42.29
C VAL A 547 25.75 16.00 -41.89
N GLY A 548 26.47 16.32 -40.82
CA GLY A 548 26.58 17.72 -40.35
C GLY A 548 27.18 17.72 -38.96
N ALA A 549 28.49 17.81 -38.88
CA ALA A 549 29.38 18.22 -37.78
C ALA A 549 28.79 18.11 -36.34
N ALA A 550 28.89 16.92 -35.77
CA ALA A 550 28.92 16.69 -34.36
C ALA A 550 30.27 16.05 -33.97
N PRO A 551 30.82 16.31 -32.78
CA PRO A 551 32.13 15.78 -32.40
C PRO A 551 32.10 14.26 -32.48
N ALA A 552 33.12 13.69 -33.10
CA ALA A 552 33.31 12.30 -33.42
C ALA A 552 32.84 11.35 -32.30
N ARG A 553 31.79 10.55 -32.57
CA ARG A 553 31.63 9.25 -31.93
C ARG A 553 32.87 8.46 -32.29
N ARG A 554 33.72 8.24 -31.31
CA ARG A 554 34.76 7.23 -31.43
C ARG A 554 34.03 5.90 -31.65
N ASP A 555 34.28 5.30 -32.79
CA ASP A 555 33.86 3.96 -33.15
C ASP A 555 34.06 3.00 -31.99
N ALA A 556 33.06 2.15 -31.73
CA ALA A 556 33.23 0.99 -30.86
C ALA A 556 34.25 0.07 -31.56
N ALA A 557 35.53 0.33 -31.33
CA ALA A 557 36.59 -0.62 -31.58
C ALA A 557 36.26 -1.91 -30.81
N GLU A 558 36.53 -3.03 -31.37
CA GLU A 558 36.54 -4.31 -30.65
C GLU A 558 37.22 -4.12 -29.32
N PRO A 559 36.66 -4.62 -28.20
CA PRO A 559 37.18 -4.34 -26.88
C PRO A 559 38.66 -4.78 -26.85
N ASP A 560 39.55 -3.82 -26.65
CA ASP A 560 41.00 -4.06 -26.45
C ASP A 560 41.14 -5.17 -25.41
N ALA A 561 41.91 -6.19 -25.71
CA ALA A 561 42.13 -7.33 -24.82
C ALA A 561 42.57 -6.87 -23.41
N ALA A 562 43.28 -5.74 -23.32
CA ALA A 562 43.66 -5.11 -22.06
C ALA A 562 42.44 -4.50 -21.31
N ALA A 563 41.47 -3.97 -22.03
CA ALA A 563 40.22 -3.47 -21.41
C ALA A 563 39.37 -4.61 -20.84
N LEU A 564 39.34 -5.77 -21.48
CA LEU A 564 38.66 -6.96 -20.97
C LEU A 564 39.32 -7.48 -19.68
N LEU A 565 40.63 -7.52 -19.63
CA LEU A 565 41.39 -7.96 -18.44
C LEU A 565 41.19 -6.96 -17.27
N LEU A 566 41.18 -5.68 -17.56
CA LEU A 566 40.89 -4.65 -16.55
C LEU A 566 39.43 -4.74 -16.05
N PHE A 567 38.46 -4.99 -16.94
CA PHE A 567 37.07 -5.22 -16.56
C PHE A 567 36.93 -6.40 -15.59
N GLU A 568 37.60 -7.51 -15.84
CA GLU A 568 37.58 -8.67 -14.93
C GLU A 568 38.26 -8.40 -13.59
N ALA A 569 39.32 -7.56 -13.57
CA ALA A 569 39.94 -7.12 -12.32
C ALA A 569 38.99 -6.22 -11.49
N LEU A 570 38.31 -5.28 -12.14
CA LEU A 570 37.31 -4.42 -11.53
C LEU A 570 36.10 -5.22 -11.02
N ARG A 571 35.68 -6.25 -11.77
CA ARG A 571 34.59 -7.16 -11.38
C ARG A 571 34.90 -7.95 -10.12
N ARG A 572 36.14 -8.46 -10.00
CA ARG A 572 36.63 -9.14 -8.78
C ARG A 572 36.68 -8.19 -7.58
N HIS A 573 37.19 -6.99 -7.75
CA HIS A 573 37.22 -5.96 -6.70
C HIS A 573 35.80 -5.61 -6.24
N ARG A 574 34.87 -5.34 -7.17
CA ARG A 574 33.45 -5.10 -6.86
C ARG A 574 32.85 -6.23 -6.02
N LEU A 575 33.14 -7.49 -6.37
CA LEU A 575 32.61 -8.63 -5.65
C LEU A 575 33.16 -8.72 -4.22
N ALA A 576 34.44 -8.39 -4.03
CA ALA A 576 35.08 -8.35 -2.71
C ALA A 576 34.47 -7.25 -1.83
N VAL A 577 34.31 -6.03 -2.36
CA VAL A 577 33.66 -4.90 -1.66
C VAL A 577 32.20 -5.24 -1.32
N ALA A 578 31.44 -5.77 -2.26
CA ALA A 578 30.05 -6.14 -2.06
C ALA A 578 29.88 -7.22 -0.95
N ARG A 579 30.80 -8.19 -0.87
CA ARG A 579 30.81 -9.18 0.21
C ARG A 579 31.18 -8.58 1.57
N ALA A 580 32.16 -7.69 1.60
CA ALA A 580 32.59 -7.02 2.82
C ALA A 580 31.51 -6.11 3.40
N GLU A 581 30.73 -5.46 2.54
CA GLU A 581 29.64 -4.56 2.92
C GLU A 581 28.27 -5.24 3.02
N GLY A 582 28.16 -6.53 2.70
CA GLY A 582 26.88 -7.26 2.72
C GLY A 582 25.85 -6.77 1.68
N VAL A 583 26.31 -6.15 0.57
CA VAL A 583 25.45 -5.55 -0.44
C VAL A 583 25.50 -6.32 -1.77
N ALA A 584 24.45 -6.16 -2.59
CA ALA A 584 24.48 -6.77 -3.93
C ALA A 584 25.54 -6.08 -4.82
N PRO A 585 26.29 -6.85 -5.64
CA PRO A 585 27.43 -6.30 -6.44
C PRO A 585 27.08 -5.12 -7.33
N PHE A 586 25.85 -5.05 -7.88
CA PHE A 586 25.42 -3.95 -8.74
C PHE A 586 25.22 -2.61 -7.98
N ILE A 587 25.11 -2.66 -6.65
CA ILE A 587 25.03 -1.46 -5.80
C ILE A 587 26.36 -0.73 -5.81
N VAL A 588 27.47 -1.45 -5.76
CA VAL A 588 28.83 -0.89 -5.86
C VAL A 588 29.01 -0.30 -7.27
N ALA A 589 28.88 -1.12 -8.32
CA ALA A 589 28.92 -0.68 -9.71
C ALA A 589 28.22 -1.68 -10.63
N SER A 590 27.52 -1.21 -11.68
CA SER A 590 26.95 -2.08 -12.71
C SER A 590 28.05 -2.60 -13.65
N ASP A 591 27.79 -3.69 -14.37
CA ASP A 591 28.72 -4.19 -15.40
C ASP A 591 28.97 -3.14 -16.50
N ARG A 592 27.98 -2.32 -16.82
CA ARG A 592 28.11 -1.19 -17.74
C ARG A 592 29.07 -0.14 -17.19
N THR A 593 28.92 0.24 -15.92
CA THR A 593 29.84 1.13 -15.21
C THR A 593 31.27 0.62 -15.24
N LEU A 594 31.48 -0.67 -14.94
CA LEU A 594 32.83 -1.26 -14.95
C LEU A 594 33.44 -1.31 -16.35
N ARG A 595 32.64 -1.53 -17.40
CA ARG A 595 33.13 -1.46 -18.80
C ARG A 595 33.55 -0.04 -19.18
N ASP A 596 32.77 0.96 -18.78
CA ASP A 596 33.12 2.35 -19.02
C ASP A 596 34.40 2.74 -18.28
N ILE A 597 34.56 2.32 -17.01
CA ILE A 597 35.80 2.53 -16.25
C ILE A 597 37.00 1.84 -16.94
N ALA A 598 36.82 0.63 -17.43
CA ALA A 598 37.88 -0.11 -18.14
C ALA A 598 38.27 0.55 -19.47
N ALA A 599 37.34 1.18 -20.16
CA ALA A 599 37.58 1.95 -21.39
C ALA A 599 38.21 3.32 -21.11
N LEU A 600 37.71 4.06 -20.11
CA LEU A 600 38.14 5.41 -19.73
C LEU A 600 39.49 5.40 -19.01
N ARG A 601 39.80 4.35 -18.23
CA ARG A 601 41.01 4.20 -17.39
C ARG A 601 41.26 5.47 -16.56
N PRO A 602 40.32 5.91 -15.73
CA PRO A 602 40.39 7.16 -14.99
C PRO A 602 41.56 7.16 -14.01
N ARG A 603 42.19 8.32 -13.82
CA ARG A 603 43.36 8.51 -12.96
C ARG A 603 42.99 9.15 -11.63
N ASP A 604 41.89 9.86 -11.57
CA ASP A 604 41.38 10.56 -10.40
C ASP A 604 39.85 10.43 -10.28
N LEU A 605 39.27 10.96 -9.19
CA LEU A 605 37.84 10.91 -8.91
C LEU A 605 37.02 11.72 -9.93
N VAL A 606 37.56 12.80 -10.47
CA VAL A 606 36.88 13.67 -11.44
C VAL A 606 36.75 12.95 -12.79
N GLU A 607 37.80 12.24 -13.21
CA GLU A 607 37.75 11.40 -14.40
C GLU A 607 36.81 10.17 -14.20
N LEU A 608 36.79 9.62 -12.97
CA LEU A 608 35.96 8.49 -12.61
C LEU A 608 34.45 8.83 -12.68
N GLU A 609 34.08 10.05 -12.31
CA GLU A 609 32.68 10.53 -12.39
C GLU A 609 32.13 10.63 -13.83
N ARG A 610 33.01 10.63 -14.84
CA ARG A 610 32.61 10.58 -16.25
C ARG A 610 32.14 9.19 -16.68
N ALA A 611 32.41 8.15 -15.92
CA ALA A 611 31.92 6.81 -16.19
C ALA A 611 30.43 6.70 -15.89
N HIS A 612 29.71 6.00 -16.77
CA HIS A 612 28.26 5.81 -16.64
C HIS A 612 27.89 5.24 -15.25
N GLY A 613 27.00 5.95 -14.53
CA GLY A 613 26.47 5.49 -13.25
C GLY A 613 27.40 5.69 -12.05
N VAL A 614 28.49 6.48 -12.21
CA VAL A 614 29.33 6.99 -11.12
C VAL A 614 28.97 8.44 -10.88
N GLY A 615 28.17 8.70 -9.84
CA GLY A 615 27.91 10.06 -9.34
C GLY A 615 28.79 10.36 -8.14
N PRO A 616 28.77 11.62 -7.61
CA PRO A 616 29.61 12.06 -6.49
C PRO A 616 29.60 11.14 -5.28
N TYR A 617 28.43 10.58 -4.94
CA TYR A 617 28.28 9.63 -3.83
C TYR A 617 29.06 8.33 -4.06
N LYS A 618 28.97 7.72 -5.25
CA LYS A 618 29.69 6.48 -5.56
C LYS A 618 31.19 6.73 -5.73
N ALA A 619 31.57 7.87 -6.29
CA ALA A 619 32.96 8.30 -6.38
C ALA A 619 33.59 8.45 -5.00
N ALA A 620 32.91 9.11 -4.07
CA ALA A 620 33.39 9.28 -2.70
C ALA A 620 33.49 7.94 -1.95
N ARG A 621 32.53 7.03 -2.12
CA ARG A 621 32.47 5.79 -1.34
C ARG A 621 33.33 4.65 -1.90
N TYR A 622 33.32 4.47 -3.22
CA TYR A 622 33.97 3.33 -3.89
C TYR A 622 35.11 3.76 -4.83
N GLY A 623 35.24 5.06 -5.09
CA GLY A 623 36.13 5.58 -6.12
C GLY A 623 37.59 5.26 -5.85
N ALA A 624 38.06 5.42 -4.61
CA ALA A 624 39.44 5.12 -4.25
C ALA A 624 39.85 3.66 -4.56
N GLY A 625 38.97 2.70 -4.23
CA GLY A 625 39.25 1.29 -4.51
C GLY A 625 39.21 0.96 -6.00
N LEU A 626 38.29 1.55 -6.77
CA LEU A 626 38.20 1.37 -8.22
C LEU A 626 39.42 1.96 -8.94
N LEU A 627 39.87 3.17 -8.53
CA LEU A 627 41.07 3.83 -9.05
C LEU A 627 42.33 3.02 -8.75
N GLN A 628 42.44 2.44 -7.56
CA GLN A 628 43.56 1.59 -7.18
C GLN A 628 43.70 0.37 -8.08
N VAL A 629 42.56 -0.26 -8.47
CA VAL A 629 42.55 -1.37 -9.42
C VAL A 629 43.05 -0.92 -10.79
N VAL A 630 42.57 0.24 -11.28
CA VAL A 630 43.03 0.84 -12.56
C VAL A 630 44.51 1.13 -12.54
N ALA A 631 45.03 1.76 -11.49
CA ALA A 631 46.43 2.10 -11.33
C ALA A 631 47.33 0.84 -11.25
N THR A 632 46.91 -0.17 -10.48
CA THR A 632 47.66 -1.43 -10.35
C THR A 632 47.73 -2.18 -11.68
N PHE A 633 46.66 -2.13 -12.47
CA PHE A 633 46.61 -2.73 -13.80
C PHE A 633 47.54 -2.01 -14.78
N ALA A 634 47.57 -0.67 -14.74
CA ALA A 634 48.44 0.15 -15.57
C ALA A 634 49.93 -0.11 -15.25
N ALA A 635 50.31 -0.21 -13.96
CA ALA A 635 51.67 -0.50 -13.52
C ALA A 635 52.15 -1.89 -13.99
N LYS A 636 51.31 -2.93 -13.96
CA LYS A 636 51.63 -4.26 -14.46
C LYS A 636 51.83 -4.29 -15.96
N GLY A 637 51.04 -3.53 -16.73
CA GLY A 637 51.19 -3.40 -18.16
C GLY A 637 52.46 -2.69 -18.62
N ALA A 638 53.06 -1.85 -17.77
CA ALA A 638 54.34 -1.15 -18.01
C ALA A 638 55.57 -2.02 -17.72
N GLN A 639 55.45 -3.07 -16.90
CA GLN A 639 56.56 -4.00 -16.57
C GLN A 639 56.66 -5.20 -17.56
N SER A 640 55.66 -5.36 -18.44
CA SER A 640 55.62 -6.42 -19.42
C SER A 640 55.96 -5.97 -20.86
N ARG A 641 56.44 -4.74 -20.98
CA ARG A 641 57.03 -4.18 -22.20
C ARG A 641 58.50 -3.88 -21.93
#